data_bee0d01b57d6ace7854df27d924377d3
#
_entry.id   bee0d01b57d6ace7854df27d924377d3
#
_cell.length_a   1.000
_cell.length_b   1.000
_cell.length_c   1.000
_cell.angle_alpha   90.00
_cell.angle_beta   90.00
_cell.angle_gamma   90.00
#
_symmetry.space_group_name_H-M   'P 1'
#
loop_
_entity.id
_entity.type
_entity.pdbx_description
1 polymer ?
#
loop_
_entity_poly.entity_id
_entity_poly.type
_entity_poly.pdbx_seq_one_letter_code
_entity_poly.pdbx_strand_id
1 'polypeptide(L)'
;SSVNFLSDDGTWTYNAFQRENPGHELGCTSQFGTIYGDLLYIVSKQSKDGAASVEGSRLAVIDAKTMQVKKEFQTINSAGADGRSFLGVDLTKGYIGTSNGIYVFHTGYDEKTGKYDENQMSIEASAIGGTTGISSSDLYHSQIGTMIRVGKYVFAVHQTKGLLVIDPKEDKVINMILKPEEDSNHGLGSIVLSKDGNLWASVTFELTGTGATMPYMWKVNPYTLTTQKVDIPTTDGIEEIPNSWYAWTADGFCASTKENKIYWKGQGSGSWFTGYKIFCYDIDKDSFYQVFDFTKLDKGDWRLYGTGFRIDPVDDNMYCFLYHEFLNPEHELAVIKTDGRGDTNGTMVGRYPYEKVNYWFPALPVFPDNMAPTITDGLPSEITFSAENTKYSKSMDEIIEDGDNMISAVVTTIVNPNPELISAEVINNTLTIAPIVESIQEVKEIQLNFEFNSNGKIVNKQVVVKLTTSTVAPFEFNEKEVTLEGKEKTLTLAVTGLAEETIEWSSSHPEIVRVSEDGTVIGVTYGTAIITAKSKIRPTLSAKCSVTVKRPAMTLKESSVELYVGETKERVLTPVDNRIELGEKIEWTSSDENIVTVEGTAYYANVTAHSAGVAEIIATIKSEITGETLSVTKRKVTVETFIPVEKIELRFASSGELLPEDVITMNLNDKLQLSAIGFEMVF
;
A
#
# COMPACT_ATOMS: atom_id res chain seq x y z
N SER A 1 -1.01 -12.94 -26.05
CA SER A 1 -2.26 -12.14 -25.91
C SER A 1 -2.49 -11.27 -27.14
N SER A 2 -3.67 -10.67 -27.23
CA SER A 2 -4.04 -9.80 -28.37
C SER A 2 -4.96 -8.69 -27.90
N VAL A 3 -4.96 -7.58 -28.61
CA VAL A 3 -5.97 -6.53 -28.49
C VAL A 3 -6.99 -6.71 -29.60
N ASN A 4 -8.26 -6.72 -29.24
CA ASN A 4 -9.37 -6.72 -30.18
C ASN A 4 -10.21 -5.47 -29.93
N PHE A 5 -10.69 -4.88 -30.98
CA PHE A 5 -11.47 -3.65 -30.94
C PHE A 5 -12.91 -3.91 -31.37
N LEU A 6 -13.85 -3.45 -30.56
CA LEU A 6 -15.27 -3.41 -30.92
C LEU A 6 -15.64 -1.98 -31.25
N SER A 7 -16.10 -1.76 -32.45
CA SER A 7 -16.60 -0.45 -32.89
C SER A 7 -18.04 -0.21 -32.44
N ASP A 8 -18.48 1.05 -32.48
CA ASP A 8 -19.82 1.47 -32.06
C ASP A 8 -20.95 0.79 -32.85
N ASP A 9 -20.68 0.35 -34.08
CA ASP A 9 -21.64 -0.41 -34.89
C ASP A 9 -21.69 -1.91 -34.56
N GLY A 10 -20.93 -2.35 -33.55
CA GLY A 10 -20.87 -3.74 -33.10
C GLY A 10 -19.91 -4.63 -33.92
N THR A 11 -19.06 -4.05 -34.76
CA THR A 11 -18.11 -4.80 -35.60
C THR A 11 -16.80 -5.04 -34.84
N TRP A 12 -16.32 -6.31 -34.84
CA TRP A 12 -15.05 -6.69 -34.25
C TRP A 12 -13.88 -6.50 -35.24
N THR A 13 -12.83 -5.86 -34.75
CA THR A 13 -11.49 -5.90 -35.37
C THR A 13 -10.57 -6.74 -34.50
N TYR A 14 -10.25 -7.94 -34.97
CA TYR A 14 -9.37 -8.87 -34.22
C TYR A 14 -7.89 -8.59 -34.46
N ASN A 15 -7.07 -8.86 -33.47
CA ASN A 15 -5.61 -8.72 -33.52
C ASN A 15 -5.16 -7.29 -33.90
N ALA A 16 -5.83 -6.28 -33.41
CA ALA A 16 -5.53 -4.89 -33.75
C ALA A 16 -4.04 -4.54 -33.49
N PHE A 17 -3.48 -4.98 -32.36
CA PHE A 17 -2.07 -4.75 -32.05
C PHE A 17 -1.14 -5.38 -33.09
N GLN A 18 -1.32 -6.67 -33.42
CA GLN A 18 -0.45 -7.37 -34.36
C GLN A 18 -0.61 -6.86 -35.81
N ARG A 19 -1.78 -6.37 -36.17
CA ARG A 19 -2.01 -5.76 -37.49
C ARG A 19 -1.21 -4.48 -37.67
N GLU A 20 -1.19 -3.65 -36.66
CA GLU A 20 -0.46 -2.38 -36.68
C GLU A 20 1.05 -2.56 -36.43
N ASN A 21 1.46 -3.68 -35.83
CA ASN A 21 2.84 -3.97 -35.45
C ASN A 21 3.26 -5.37 -35.93
N PRO A 22 3.48 -5.57 -37.26
CA PRO A 22 3.88 -6.86 -37.76
C PRO A 22 5.19 -7.36 -37.14
N GLY A 23 5.17 -8.59 -36.61
CA GLY A 23 6.31 -9.19 -35.96
C GLY A 23 6.46 -8.89 -34.46
N HIS A 24 5.58 -8.08 -33.87
CA HIS A 24 5.51 -7.83 -32.43
C HIS A 24 4.38 -8.64 -31.80
N GLU A 25 4.60 -9.09 -30.59
CA GLU A 25 3.64 -9.87 -29.81
C GLU A 25 3.51 -9.33 -28.39
N LEU A 26 2.29 -9.32 -27.88
CA LEU A 26 2.04 -9.11 -26.46
C LEU A 26 2.43 -10.37 -25.67
N GLY A 27 2.77 -10.21 -24.42
CA GLY A 27 3.04 -11.32 -23.52
C GLY A 27 1.82 -12.21 -23.30
N CYS A 28 2.02 -13.27 -22.53
CA CYS A 28 0.96 -14.22 -22.22
C CYS A 28 0.21 -13.83 -20.95
N THR A 29 -1.09 -14.12 -20.95
CA THR A 29 -1.96 -13.83 -19.83
C THR A 29 -1.85 -12.36 -19.43
N SER A 30 -2.30 -11.47 -20.33
CA SER A 30 -2.34 -10.04 -20.05
C SER A 30 -3.30 -9.78 -18.90
N GLN A 31 -2.74 -9.25 -17.83
CA GLN A 31 -3.44 -9.10 -16.55
C GLN A 31 -4.12 -7.74 -16.43
N PHE A 32 -3.57 -6.74 -17.09
CA PHE A 32 -3.98 -5.36 -16.92
C PHE A 32 -3.79 -4.56 -18.19
N GLY A 33 -4.74 -3.68 -18.49
CA GLY A 33 -4.64 -2.69 -19.55
C GLY A 33 -5.28 -1.39 -19.09
N THR A 34 -4.62 -0.26 -19.37
CA THR A 34 -5.11 1.07 -19.02
C THR A 34 -4.54 2.12 -19.95
N ILE A 35 -5.31 3.18 -20.20
CA ILE A 35 -4.87 4.37 -20.90
C ILE A 35 -4.51 5.45 -19.88
N TYR A 36 -3.34 6.06 -20.06
CA TYR A 36 -2.92 7.23 -19.30
C TYR A 36 -2.22 8.21 -20.25
N GLY A 37 -2.69 9.44 -20.29
CA GLY A 37 -2.29 10.40 -21.32
C GLY A 37 -2.70 9.93 -22.71
N ASP A 38 -1.73 9.81 -23.60
CA ASP A 38 -1.93 9.32 -24.98
C ASP A 38 -1.45 7.87 -25.17
N LEU A 39 -1.09 7.20 -24.09
CA LEU A 39 -0.49 5.87 -24.13
C LEU A 39 -1.40 4.81 -23.51
N LEU A 40 -1.49 3.66 -24.17
CA LEU A 40 -2.07 2.44 -23.66
C LEU A 40 -0.95 1.56 -23.11
N TYR A 41 -1.09 1.17 -21.87
CA TYR A 41 -0.18 0.27 -21.17
C TYR A 41 -0.83 -1.09 -20.99
N ILE A 42 -0.16 -2.14 -21.49
CA ILE A 42 -0.61 -3.52 -21.32
C ILE A 42 0.44 -4.28 -20.51
N VAL A 43 0.00 -4.84 -19.40
CA VAL A 43 0.84 -5.65 -18.51
C VAL A 43 0.45 -7.11 -18.63
N SER A 44 1.43 -7.96 -18.92
CA SER A 44 1.27 -9.40 -19.06
C SER A 44 2.00 -10.14 -17.95
N LYS A 45 1.42 -11.25 -17.52
CA LYS A 45 2.03 -12.13 -16.51
C LYS A 45 3.40 -12.62 -16.95
N GLN A 46 3.49 -13.12 -18.17
CA GLN A 46 4.69 -13.73 -18.74
C GLN A 46 4.98 -13.15 -20.11
N SER A 47 6.25 -13.13 -20.51
CA SER A 47 6.64 -12.74 -21.85
C SER A 47 6.30 -13.83 -22.89
N LYS A 48 6.28 -15.10 -22.48
CA LYS A 48 6.11 -16.24 -23.39
C LYS A 48 5.34 -17.38 -22.73
N ASP A 49 4.42 -17.97 -23.49
CA ASP A 49 3.86 -19.29 -23.20
C ASP A 49 4.88 -20.38 -23.56
N GLY A 50 4.90 -21.49 -22.83
CA GLY A 50 5.81 -22.59 -23.10
C GLY A 50 5.75 -23.17 -24.52
N ALA A 51 4.59 -23.05 -25.17
CA ALA A 51 4.36 -23.52 -26.55
C ALA A 51 4.56 -22.43 -27.62
N ALA A 52 4.74 -21.16 -27.24
CA ALA A 52 4.85 -20.06 -28.20
C ALA A 52 6.23 -20.04 -28.89
N SER A 53 6.21 -19.75 -30.20
CA SER A 53 7.44 -19.59 -30.99
C SER A 53 8.03 -18.18 -30.88
N VAL A 54 7.21 -17.19 -30.56
CA VAL A 54 7.61 -15.78 -30.44
C VAL A 54 7.51 -15.35 -28.98
N GLU A 55 8.48 -14.57 -28.54
CA GLU A 55 8.48 -13.93 -27.22
C GLU A 55 7.83 -12.57 -27.34
N GLY A 56 6.84 -12.30 -26.48
CA GLY A 56 6.19 -11.00 -26.35
C GLY A 56 6.72 -10.20 -25.16
N SER A 57 6.03 -9.15 -24.81
CA SER A 57 6.43 -8.22 -23.77
C SER A 57 5.60 -8.38 -22.48
N ARG A 58 6.25 -8.24 -21.32
CA ARG A 58 5.55 -8.15 -20.01
C ARG A 58 4.93 -6.76 -19.80
N LEU A 59 5.55 -5.73 -20.37
CA LEU A 59 4.99 -4.39 -20.47
C LEU A 59 5.10 -3.95 -21.92
N ALA A 60 3.96 -3.65 -22.54
CA ALA A 60 3.87 -2.98 -23.82
C ALA A 60 3.32 -1.56 -23.62
N VAL A 61 4.03 -0.58 -24.17
CA VAL A 61 3.65 0.82 -24.22
C VAL A 61 3.25 1.13 -25.65
N ILE A 62 2.02 1.53 -25.88
CA ILE A 62 1.36 1.61 -27.18
C ILE A 62 0.73 3.00 -27.31
N ASP A 63 0.79 3.59 -28.47
CA ASP A 63 0.02 4.78 -28.79
C ASP A 63 -1.48 4.42 -28.79
N ALA A 64 -2.24 5.05 -27.91
CA ALA A 64 -3.64 4.68 -27.70
C ALA A 64 -4.56 4.92 -28.91
N LYS A 65 -4.18 5.84 -29.82
CA LYS A 65 -4.94 6.18 -31.03
C LYS A 65 -4.59 5.30 -32.22
N THR A 66 -3.30 5.08 -32.43
CA THR A 66 -2.80 4.42 -33.65
C THR A 66 -2.51 2.94 -33.42
N MET A 67 -2.54 2.47 -32.20
CA MET A 67 -2.13 1.13 -31.79
C MET A 67 -0.66 0.80 -32.12
N GLN A 68 0.15 1.79 -32.48
CA GLN A 68 1.58 1.62 -32.74
C GLN A 68 2.36 1.45 -31.45
N VAL A 69 3.20 0.41 -31.41
CA VAL A 69 4.07 0.17 -30.26
C VAL A 69 5.12 1.27 -30.13
N LYS A 70 5.29 1.79 -28.92
CA LYS A 70 6.30 2.77 -28.56
C LYS A 70 7.49 2.09 -27.90
N LYS A 71 7.23 1.20 -26.94
CA LYS A 71 8.27 0.47 -26.24
C LYS A 71 7.74 -0.87 -25.74
N GLU A 72 8.64 -1.84 -25.68
CA GLU A 72 8.35 -3.17 -25.17
C GLU A 72 9.44 -3.59 -24.18
N PHE A 73 9.00 -4.19 -23.07
CA PHE A 73 9.88 -4.75 -22.05
C PHE A 73 9.52 -6.22 -21.85
N GLN A 74 10.41 -7.12 -22.22
CA GLN A 74 10.24 -8.56 -22.03
C GLN A 74 10.33 -8.96 -20.56
N THR A 75 11.11 -8.19 -19.77
CA THR A 75 11.27 -8.39 -18.34
C THR A 75 11.03 -7.07 -17.60
N ILE A 76 10.44 -7.14 -16.40
CA ILE A 76 10.27 -5.98 -15.52
C ILE A 76 11.47 -5.89 -14.58
N ASN A 77 11.97 -7.02 -14.09
CA ASN A 77 13.15 -7.09 -13.23
C ASN A 77 14.02 -8.32 -13.56
N SER A 78 15.20 -8.38 -12.97
CA SER A 78 16.15 -9.48 -13.16
C SER A 78 15.67 -10.82 -12.60
N ALA A 79 14.76 -10.83 -11.63
CA ALA A 79 14.19 -12.05 -11.05
C ALA A 79 13.04 -12.63 -11.89
N GLY A 80 12.61 -11.94 -12.93
CA GLY A 80 11.55 -12.39 -13.83
C GLY A 80 10.15 -12.33 -13.22
N ALA A 81 9.89 -11.37 -12.32
CA ALA A 81 8.58 -11.18 -11.70
C ALA A 81 7.47 -11.03 -12.74
N ASP A 82 6.34 -11.65 -12.45
CA ASP A 82 5.14 -11.56 -13.27
C ASP A 82 4.55 -10.15 -13.21
N GLY A 83 4.13 -9.61 -14.35
CA GLY A 83 3.39 -8.36 -14.39
C GLY A 83 1.96 -8.55 -13.86
N ARG A 84 1.46 -7.58 -13.09
CA ARG A 84 0.13 -7.64 -12.44
C ARG A 84 -0.75 -6.45 -12.73
N SER A 85 -0.24 -5.25 -12.56
CA SER A 85 -1.01 -4.01 -12.70
C SER A 85 -0.12 -2.85 -13.15
N PHE A 86 -0.74 -1.77 -13.58
CA PHE A 86 -0.08 -0.52 -13.92
C PHE A 86 -0.89 0.65 -13.38
N LEU A 87 -0.20 1.67 -12.92
CA LEU A 87 -0.80 2.95 -12.56
C LEU A 87 0.01 4.09 -13.18
N GLY A 88 -0.63 4.94 -13.98
CA GLY A 88 -0.06 6.23 -14.34
C GLY A 88 -0.03 7.13 -13.10
N VAL A 89 1.16 7.55 -12.69
CA VAL A 89 1.34 8.44 -11.53
C VAL A 89 1.22 9.90 -11.97
N ASP A 90 2.00 10.27 -12.98
CA ASP A 90 1.97 11.53 -13.69
C ASP A 90 2.48 11.31 -15.13
N LEU A 91 2.61 12.37 -15.94
CA LEU A 91 3.07 12.22 -17.32
C LEU A 91 4.49 11.66 -17.44
N THR A 92 5.32 11.86 -16.43
CA THR A 92 6.74 11.43 -16.44
C THR A 92 6.92 10.02 -15.90
N LYS A 93 5.94 9.50 -15.13
CA LYS A 93 6.14 8.32 -14.33
C LYS A 93 4.88 7.46 -14.17
N GLY A 94 5.07 6.15 -14.15
CA GLY A 94 4.08 5.15 -13.77
C GLY A 94 4.64 4.11 -12.80
N TYR A 95 3.76 3.34 -12.18
CA TYR A 95 4.10 2.22 -11.31
C TYR A 95 3.66 0.91 -11.95
N ILE A 96 4.55 -0.06 -11.95
CA ILE A 96 4.27 -1.43 -12.39
C ILE A 96 4.15 -2.32 -11.16
N GLY A 97 2.95 -2.81 -10.89
CA GLY A 97 2.72 -3.85 -9.88
C GLY A 97 3.10 -5.22 -10.42
N THR A 98 3.83 -6.00 -9.63
CA THR A 98 4.33 -7.31 -10.03
C THR A 98 3.99 -8.39 -9.00
N SER A 99 4.39 -9.63 -9.28
CA SER A 99 4.33 -10.72 -8.31
C SER A 99 5.32 -10.56 -7.14
N ASN A 100 6.21 -9.56 -7.19
CA ASN A 100 7.12 -9.22 -6.10
C ASN A 100 7.48 -7.73 -6.11
N GLY A 101 6.55 -6.91 -5.63
CA GLY A 101 6.77 -5.49 -5.42
C GLY A 101 6.35 -4.58 -6.57
N ILE A 102 6.60 -3.30 -6.39
CA ILE A 102 6.26 -2.21 -7.32
C ILE A 102 7.53 -1.63 -7.91
N TYR A 103 7.57 -1.49 -9.23
CA TYR A 103 8.69 -0.90 -9.98
C TYR A 103 8.27 0.43 -10.59
N VAL A 104 9.18 1.40 -10.54
CA VAL A 104 8.97 2.70 -11.18
C VAL A 104 9.28 2.58 -12.67
N PHE A 105 8.36 3.04 -13.48
CA PHE A 105 8.50 3.19 -14.92
C PHE A 105 8.59 4.67 -15.28
N HIS A 106 9.65 5.05 -15.97
CA HIS A 106 9.85 6.38 -16.55
C HIS A 106 9.31 6.41 -17.97
N THR A 107 8.37 7.30 -18.24
CA THR A 107 7.64 7.38 -19.51
C THR A 107 8.43 8.03 -20.63
N GLY A 108 9.55 8.67 -20.33
CA GLY A 108 10.28 9.48 -21.30
C GLY A 108 9.55 10.77 -21.72
N TYR A 109 8.56 11.22 -20.94
CA TYR A 109 7.86 12.47 -21.22
C TYR A 109 8.78 13.67 -20.97
N ASP A 110 8.88 14.55 -21.96
CA ASP A 110 9.60 15.82 -21.86
C ASP A 110 8.59 16.97 -21.69
N GLU A 111 8.56 17.55 -20.50
CA GLU A 111 7.67 18.67 -20.16
C GLU A 111 7.85 19.90 -21.05
N LYS A 112 9.04 20.10 -21.64
CA LYS A 112 9.33 21.25 -22.51
C LYS A 112 8.72 21.10 -23.88
N THR A 113 8.74 19.90 -24.41
CA THR A 113 8.21 19.60 -25.75
C THR A 113 6.80 19.03 -25.75
N GLY A 114 6.33 18.56 -24.58
CA GLY A 114 5.04 17.88 -24.44
C GLY A 114 4.98 16.53 -25.15
N LYS A 115 6.12 15.86 -25.35
CA LYS A 115 6.21 14.60 -26.11
C LYS A 115 6.92 13.52 -25.33
N TYR A 116 6.63 12.27 -25.67
CA TYR A 116 7.32 11.10 -25.18
C TYR A 116 8.54 10.76 -26.06
N ASP A 117 9.69 10.53 -25.43
CA ASP A 117 10.87 9.96 -26.08
C ASP A 117 10.99 8.48 -25.72
N GLU A 118 10.75 7.62 -26.69
CA GLU A 118 10.78 6.16 -26.54
C GLU A 118 12.16 5.64 -26.08
N ASN A 119 13.24 6.38 -26.36
CA ASN A 119 14.60 6.01 -25.95
C ASN A 119 14.85 6.29 -24.46
N GLN A 120 14.08 7.18 -23.87
CA GLN A 120 14.14 7.51 -22.43
C GLN A 120 13.20 6.66 -21.57
N MET A 121 12.33 5.86 -22.22
CA MET A 121 11.45 4.93 -21.50
C MET A 121 12.27 3.83 -20.82
N SER A 122 12.14 3.69 -19.51
CA SER A 122 12.92 2.73 -18.71
C SER A 122 12.17 2.28 -17.46
N ILE A 123 12.57 1.12 -16.95
CA ILE A 123 12.09 0.59 -15.67
C ILE A 123 13.26 0.62 -14.69
N GLU A 124 13.03 1.10 -13.46
CA GLU A 124 14.05 1.07 -12.43
C GLU A 124 14.41 -0.37 -12.05
N ALA A 125 15.72 -0.61 -11.81
CA ALA A 125 16.23 -1.95 -11.52
C ALA A 125 15.73 -2.48 -10.16
N SER A 126 15.45 -1.59 -9.22
CA SER A 126 15.00 -1.93 -7.86
C SER A 126 13.53 -1.57 -7.67
N ALA A 127 12.82 -2.41 -6.96
CA ALA A 127 11.46 -2.09 -6.53
C ALA A 127 11.46 -0.99 -5.46
N ILE A 128 10.33 -0.29 -5.34
CA ILE A 128 10.09 0.65 -4.24
C ILE A 128 10.29 -0.08 -2.91
N GLY A 129 11.08 0.52 -2.01
CA GLY A 129 11.40 -0.06 -0.70
C GLY A 129 10.13 -0.37 0.11
N GLY A 130 10.09 -1.53 0.74
CA GLY A 130 8.94 -2.00 1.53
C GLY A 130 7.84 -2.71 0.72
N THR A 131 7.93 -2.76 -0.61
CA THR A 131 6.93 -3.41 -1.48
C THR A 131 7.28 -4.84 -1.87
N THR A 132 8.51 -5.28 -1.64
CA THR A 132 8.95 -6.65 -1.94
C THR A 132 8.82 -7.58 -0.73
N GLY A 133 8.88 -8.89 -0.96
CA GLY A 133 9.01 -9.91 0.07
C GLY A 133 10.41 -9.93 0.73
N ILE A 134 10.59 -10.88 1.63
CA ILE A 134 11.84 -11.07 2.38
C ILE A 134 13.01 -11.46 1.45
N SER A 135 12.71 -12.12 0.36
CA SER A 135 13.70 -12.54 -0.66
C SER A 135 13.27 -12.05 -2.04
N SER A 136 14.22 -11.58 -2.83
CA SER A 136 13.98 -11.24 -4.24
C SER A 136 13.53 -12.43 -5.10
N SER A 137 13.75 -13.65 -4.62
CA SER A 137 13.28 -14.88 -5.25
C SER A 137 11.86 -15.29 -4.84
N ASP A 138 11.24 -14.59 -3.89
CA ASP A 138 9.88 -14.87 -3.42
C ASP A 138 8.85 -14.19 -4.32
N LEU A 139 8.60 -14.79 -5.48
CA LEU A 139 7.81 -14.20 -6.55
C LEU A 139 6.28 -14.22 -6.31
N TYR A 140 5.79 -14.92 -5.28
CA TYR A 140 4.35 -15.16 -5.14
C TYR A 140 3.77 -14.89 -3.74
N HIS A 141 4.56 -14.34 -2.81
CA HIS A 141 4.11 -13.95 -1.47
C HIS A 141 4.14 -12.43 -1.22
N SER A 142 4.45 -11.66 -2.26
CA SER A 142 4.49 -10.20 -2.22
C SER A 142 3.89 -9.58 -3.48
N GLN A 143 2.81 -10.18 -3.93
CA GLN A 143 2.11 -9.73 -5.13
C GLN A 143 1.42 -8.40 -4.86
N ILE A 144 1.46 -7.55 -5.88
CA ILE A 144 0.77 -6.27 -5.91
C ILE A 144 -0.52 -6.42 -6.69
N GLY A 145 -1.63 -6.04 -6.09
CA GLY A 145 -2.93 -6.00 -6.75
C GLY A 145 -3.20 -4.65 -7.41
N THR A 146 -4.42 -4.17 -7.25
CA THR A 146 -4.85 -2.89 -7.79
C THR A 146 -4.13 -1.73 -7.09
N MET A 147 -3.76 -0.72 -7.87
CA MET A 147 -3.19 0.54 -7.39
C MET A 147 -4.08 1.69 -7.82
N ILE A 148 -4.32 2.65 -6.93
CA ILE A 148 -5.14 3.83 -7.18
C ILE A 148 -4.43 5.06 -6.60
N ARG A 149 -4.37 6.15 -7.36
CA ARG A 149 -3.92 7.44 -6.86
C ARG A 149 -5.12 8.28 -6.41
N VAL A 150 -5.05 8.77 -5.16
CA VAL A 150 -6.01 9.74 -4.64
C VAL A 150 -5.24 10.91 -4.03
N GLY A 151 -5.47 12.10 -4.55
CA GLY A 151 -4.75 13.29 -4.13
C GLY A 151 -3.23 13.12 -4.28
N LYS A 152 -2.51 13.31 -3.19
CA LYS A 152 -1.04 13.23 -3.19
C LYS A 152 -0.45 11.83 -2.98
N TYR A 153 -1.26 10.81 -2.69
CA TYR A 153 -0.78 9.47 -2.38
C TYR A 153 -1.27 8.41 -3.38
N VAL A 154 -0.49 7.35 -3.47
CA VAL A 154 -0.87 6.11 -4.16
C VAL A 154 -1.20 5.05 -3.12
N PHE A 155 -2.32 4.38 -3.33
CA PHE A 155 -2.77 3.25 -2.52
C PHE A 155 -2.60 1.97 -3.33
N ALA A 156 -1.88 1.00 -2.78
CA ALA A 156 -1.59 -0.26 -3.46
C ALA A 156 -1.93 -1.45 -2.58
N VAL A 157 -2.70 -2.39 -3.10
CA VAL A 157 -2.97 -3.65 -2.41
C VAL A 157 -1.73 -4.53 -2.45
N HIS A 158 -1.26 -4.94 -1.28
CA HIS A 158 -0.17 -5.90 -1.14
C HIS A 158 -0.70 -7.19 -0.51
N GLN A 159 -0.38 -8.32 -1.13
CA GLN A 159 -0.89 -9.64 -0.75
C GLN A 159 -0.76 -9.95 0.76
N THR A 160 0.37 -9.63 1.37
CA THR A 160 0.67 -9.99 2.77
C THR A 160 0.85 -8.80 3.72
N LYS A 161 0.85 -7.57 3.20
CA LYS A 161 1.10 -6.35 4.02
C LYS A 161 -0.13 -5.45 4.16
N GLY A 162 -1.23 -5.77 3.50
CA GLY A 162 -2.44 -4.95 3.51
C GLY A 162 -2.43 -3.85 2.45
N LEU A 163 -2.87 -2.65 2.79
CA LEU A 163 -2.93 -1.52 1.89
C LEU A 163 -1.71 -0.60 2.12
N LEU A 164 -0.83 -0.54 1.14
CA LEU A 164 0.33 0.35 1.15
C LEU A 164 -0.11 1.77 0.80
N VAL A 165 0.40 2.75 1.52
CA VAL A 165 0.28 4.17 1.22
C VAL A 165 1.65 4.68 0.77
N ILE A 166 1.74 5.15 -0.46
CA ILE A 166 3.01 5.51 -1.10
C ILE A 166 3.00 7.01 -1.41
N ASP A 167 4.07 7.68 -1.05
CA ASP A 167 4.36 9.04 -1.53
C ASP A 167 5.01 8.94 -2.92
N PRO A 168 4.30 9.36 -4.00
CA PRO A 168 4.83 9.26 -5.34
C PRO A 168 5.88 10.34 -5.67
N LYS A 169 6.13 11.31 -4.81
CA LYS A 169 7.24 12.27 -5.00
C LYS A 169 8.57 11.65 -4.66
N GLU A 170 8.59 10.82 -3.61
CA GLU A 170 9.79 10.17 -3.12
C GLU A 170 9.86 8.68 -3.51
N ASP A 171 8.83 8.13 -4.15
CA ASP A 171 8.67 6.72 -4.45
C ASP A 171 8.88 5.84 -3.21
N LYS A 172 8.18 6.19 -2.14
CA LYS A 172 8.39 5.60 -0.82
C LYS A 172 7.08 5.19 -0.16
N VAL A 173 7.05 3.99 0.41
CA VAL A 173 5.97 3.57 1.31
C VAL A 173 6.07 4.38 2.59
N ILE A 174 5.04 5.15 2.90
CA ILE A 174 4.98 6.01 4.08
C ILE A 174 4.04 5.45 5.16
N ASN A 175 3.16 4.53 4.78
CA ASN A 175 2.23 3.90 5.71
C ASN A 175 1.73 2.56 5.18
N MET A 176 1.23 1.70 6.07
CA MET A 176 0.56 0.44 5.77
C MET A 176 -0.65 0.30 6.68
N ILE A 177 -1.84 0.18 6.10
CA ILE A 177 -3.10 0.01 6.85
C ILE A 177 -3.78 -1.30 6.47
N LEU A 178 -4.78 -1.72 7.26
CA LEU A 178 -5.48 -2.99 7.05
C LEU A 178 -4.52 -4.18 6.93
N LYS A 179 -3.49 -4.20 7.77
CA LYS A 179 -2.55 -5.32 7.85
C LYS A 179 -3.30 -6.60 8.25
N PRO A 180 -2.92 -7.75 7.69
CA PRO A 180 -3.43 -9.03 8.18
C PRO A 180 -3.17 -9.19 9.67
N GLU A 181 -4.12 -9.76 10.40
CA GLU A 181 -3.93 -10.13 11.81
C GLU A 181 -2.89 -11.24 11.93
N GLU A 182 -2.15 -11.28 13.03
CA GLU A 182 -0.96 -12.12 13.21
C GLU A 182 -1.20 -13.62 13.05
N ASP A 183 -2.40 -14.09 13.39
CA ASP A 183 -2.82 -15.49 13.26
C ASP A 183 -3.86 -15.71 12.14
N SER A 184 -4.07 -14.73 11.29
CA SER A 184 -5.08 -14.74 10.24
C SER A 184 -4.42 -14.92 8.86
N ASN A 185 -5.03 -15.77 8.04
CA ASN A 185 -4.73 -15.83 6.61
C ASN A 185 -5.49 -14.78 5.79
N HIS A 186 -6.30 -13.94 6.44
CA HIS A 186 -7.11 -12.94 5.74
C HIS A 186 -6.25 -11.78 5.27
N GLY A 187 -6.43 -11.39 4.04
CA GLY A 187 -5.73 -10.25 3.43
C GLY A 187 -6.67 -9.45 2.55
N LEU A 188 -6.13 -8.42 1.93
CA LEU A 188 -6.88 -7.64 0.95
C LEU A 188 -6.85 -8.33 -0.41
N GLY A 189 -7.91 -8.15 -1.17
CA GLY A 189 -8.01 -8.60 -2.55
C GLY A 189 -7.74 -7.48 -3.55
N SER A 190 -8.69 -6.58 -3.67
CA SER A 190 -8.69 -5.49 -4.63
C SER A 190 -9.23 -4.23 -3.99
N ILE A 191 -8.98 -3.09 -4.63
CA ILE A 191 -9.56 -1.81 -4.23
C ILE A 191 -10.25 -1.13 -5.41
N VAL A 192 -11.28 -0.36 -5.09
CA VAL A 192 -11.91 0.60 -6.02
C VAL A 192 -12.12 1.93 -5.31
N LEU A 193 -12.13 3.00 -6.09
CA LEU A 193 -12.50 4.34 -5.63
C LEU A 193 -13.97 4.56 -5.97
N SER A 194 -14.77 4.96 -4.99
CA SER A 194 -16.17 5.36 -5.21
C SER A 194 -16.29 6.87 -5.47
N LYS A 195 -17.44 7.27 -6.01
CA LYS A 195 -17.69 8.66 -6.37
C LYS A 195 -17.55 9.64 -5.20
N ASP A 196 -17.87 9.22 -3.98
CA ASP A 196 -17.71 10.02 -2.75
C ASP A 196 -16.24 10.17 -2.30
N GLY A 197 -15.30 9.59 -3.05
CA GLY A 197 -13.87 9.70 -2.77
C GLY A 197 -13.32 8.71 -1.74
N ASN A 198 -14.12 7.73 -1.28
CA ASN A 198 -13.62 6.67 -0.43
C ASN A 198 -13.07 5.51 -1.24
N LEU A 199 -12.08 4.82 -0.68
CA LEU A 199 -11.60 3.54 -1.20
C LEU A 199 -12.39 2.40 -0.55
N TRP A 200 -12.66 1.38 -1.35
CA TRP A 200 -13.31 0.15 -0.89
C TRP A 200 -12.39 -1.03 -1.18
N ALA A 201 -12.10 -1.82 -0.17
CA ALA A 201 -11.22 -2.97 -0.29
C ALA A 201 -11.97 -4.27 -0.04
N SER A 202 -11.86 -5.22 -0.98
CA SER A 202 -12.31 -6.59 -0.79
C SER A 202 -11.34 -7.37 0.11
N VAL A 203 -11.83 -8.42 0.76
CA VAL A 203 -11.06 -9.21 1.72
C VAL A 203 -11.00 -10.66 1.28
N THR A 204 -9.79 -11.20 1.17
CA THR A 204 -9.58 -12.62 0.88
C THR A 204 -9.61 -13.46 2.14
N PHE A 205 -10.07 -14.69 2.03
CA PHE A 205 -10.00 -15.66 3.12
C PHE A 205 -8.57 -16.16 3.36
N GLU A 206 -7.80 -16.33 2.29
CA GLU A 206 -6.42 -16.82 2.35
C GLU A 206 -5.47 -15.86 1.66
N LEU A 207 -4.35 -15.53 2.30
CA LEU A 207 -3.30 -14.66 1.75
C LEU A 207 -2.67 -15.20 0.45
N THR A 208 -2.59 -16.52 0.33
CA THR A 208 -2.07 -17.22 -0.86
C THR A 208 -3.17 -17.87 -1.68
N GLY A 209 -4.39 -17.52 -1.44
CA GLY A 209 -5.55 -18.32 -1.63
C GLY A 209 -6.13 -18.50 -2.99
N THR A 210 -7.07 -19.37 -2.98
CA THR A 210 -7.79 -19.96 -4.10
C THR A 210 -9.09 -19.24 -4.42
N GLY A 211 -9.30 -18.05 -3.90
CA GLY A 211 -10.49 -17.24 -4.18
C GLY A 211 -11.63 -17.32 -3.17
N ALA A 212 -11.43 -18.05 -2.07
CA ALA A 212 -12.34 -17.92 -0.94
C ALA A 212 -12.27 -16.47 -0.40
N THR A 213 -13.40 -15.91 -0.02
CA THR A 213 -13.53 -14.52 0.37
C THR A 213 -14.25 -14.39 1.70
N MET A 214 -14.16 -13.21 2.28
CA MET A 214 -14.86 -12.88 3.51
C MET A 214 -16.13 -12.09 3.20
N PRO A 215 -17.22 -12.30 3.96
CA PRO A 215 -18.50 -11.62 3.74
C PRO A 215 -18.50 -10.18 4.25
N TYR A 216 -17.42 -9.44 3.99
CA TYR A 216 -17.30 -8.02 4.31
C TYR A 216 -16.24 -7.35 3.44
N MET A 217 -16.27 -6.04 3.43
CA MET A 217 -15.30 -5.18 2.79
C MET A 217 -14.89 -4.04 3.74
N TRP A 218 -13.78 -3.39 3.44
CA TRP A 218 -13.33 -2.22 4.17
C TRP A 218 -13.59 -0.95 3.38
N LYS A 219 -14.25 0.03 4.02
CA LYS A 219 -14.25 1.42 3.57
C LYS A 219 -13.04 2.13 4.16
N VAL A 220 -12.29 2.86 3.32
CA VAL A 220 -11.09 3.61 3.71
C VAL A 220 -11.24 5.05 3.24
N ASN A 221 -11.10 6.00 4.17
CA ASN A 221 -10.94 7.39 3.79
C ASN A 221 -9.47 7.65 3.41
N PRO A 222 -9.15 8.01 2.15
CA PRO A 222 -7.77 8.13 1.70
C PRO A 222 -7.02 9.33 2.27
N TYR A 223 -7.71 10.30 2.86
CA TYR A 223 -7.11 11.50 3.45
C TYR A 223 -6.82 11.35 4.94
N THR A 224 -7.74 10.72 5.67
CA THR A 224 -7.59 10.50 7.12
C THR A 224 -7.06 9.12 7.47
N LEU A 225 -7.06 8.20 6.50
CA LEU A 225 -6.70 6.78 6.64
C LEU A 225 -7.58 6.02 7.65
N THR A 226 -8.73 6.58 8.00
CA THR A 226 -9.71 5.88 8.83
C THR A 226 -10.39 4.77 8.06
N THR A 227 -10.69 3.67 8.74
CA THR A 227 -11.27 2.47 8.16
C THR A 227 -12.59 2.12 8.82
N GLN A 228 -13.51 1.60 8.05
CA GLN A 228 -14.80 1.10 8.52
C GLN A 228 -15.10 -0.25 7.86
N LYS A 229 -15.45 -1.25 8.67
CA LYS A 229 -15.91 -2.54 8.16
C LYS A 229 -17.36 -2.42 7.70
N VAL A 230 -17.66 -3.00 6.54
CA VAL A 230 -19.03 -3.09 5.99
C VAL A 230 -19.31 -4.55 5.64
N ASP A 231 -20.27 -5.14 6.33
CA ASP A 231 -20.65 -6.53 6.14
C ASP A 231 -21.52 -6.69 4.88
N ILE A 232 -21.24 -7.74 4.10
CA ILE A 232 -22.03 -8.12 2.92
C ILE A 232 -23.13 -9.06 3.38
N PRO A 233 -24.42 -8.79 3.09
CA PRO A 233 -25.54 -9.57 3.60
C PRO A 233 -25.71 -10.90 2.83
N THR A 234 -24.81 -11.83 3.04
CA THR A 234 -24.81 -13.13 2.33
C THR A 234 -26.02 -14.00 2.65
N THR A 235 -26.64 -13.79 3.81
CA THR A 235 -27.91 -14.44 4.19
C THR A 235 -29.09 -14.03 3.30
N ASP A 236 -28.98 -12.86 2.65
CA ASP A 236 -30.01 -12.31 1.78
C ASP A 236 -29.77 -12.62 0.30
N GLY A 237 -28.83 -13.52 0.02
CA GLY A 237 -28.51 -13.99 -1.33
C GLY A 237 -27.54 -13.12 -2.10
N ILE A 238 -26.88 -12.18 -1.43
CA ILE A 238 -25.76 -11.42 -1.98
C ILE A 238 -24.50 -12.27 -1.84
N GLU A 239 -23.74 -12.42 -2.92
CA GLU A 239 -22.49 -13.19 -2.89
C GLU A 239 -21.32 -12.27 -2.54
N GLU A 240 -20.28 -12.84 -1.94
CA GLU A 240 -19.05 -12.13 -1.59
C GLU A 240 -18.30 -11.65 -2.83
N ILE A 241 -17.36 -10.72 -2.65
CA ILE A 241 -16.46 -10.22 -3.71
C ILE A 241 -15.34 -11.24 -3.88
N PRO A 242 -15.29 -12.00 -4.98
CA PRO A 242 -14.26 -13.00 -5.17
C PRO A 242 -12.91 -12.37 -5.48
N ASN A 243 -11.86 -13.01 -4.98
CA ASN A 243 -10.49 -12.64 -5.32
C ASN A 243 -9.58 -13.87 -5.30
N SER A 244 -8.55 -13.85 -6.13
CA SER A 244 -7.54 -14.90 -6.16
C SER A 244 -6.16 -14.33 -6.45
N TRP A 245 -5.30 -14.39 -5.46
CA TRP A 245 -3.87 -14.13 -5.66
C TRP A 245 -3.18 -15.20 -6.50
N TYR A 246 -3.73 -16.40 -6.50
CA TYR A 246 -3.12 -17.56 -7.17
C TYR A 246 -3.17 -17.42 -8.70
N ALA A 247 -4.29 -16.97 -9.24
CA ALA A 247 -4.46 -17.10 -10.65
C ALA A 247 -4.07 -15.88 -11.43
N TRP A 248 -4.78 -14.82 -11.34
CA TRP A 248 -4.58 -13.99 -12.47
C TRP A 248 -4.96 -12.57 -12.30
N THR A 249 -5.73 -12.22 -11.38
CA THR A 249 -6.17 -10.89 -11.60
C THR A 249 -7.17 -10.40 -10.65
N ALA A 250 -7.14 -9.15 -10.58
CA ALA A 250 -8.21 -8.30 -10.14
C ALA A 250 -9.52 -8.80 -10.78
N ASP A 251 -10.42 -9.03 -10.41
CA ASP A 251 -11.44 -9.52 -9.73
C ASP A 251 -12.82 -8.98 -10.03
N GLY A 252 -13.12 -8.38 -11.14
CA GLY A 252 -14.46 -7.92 -11.46
C GLY A 252 -15.07 -7.07 -10.32
N PHE A 253 -14.29 -6.15 -9.78
CA PHE A 253 -14.68 -5.18 -8.76
C PHE A 253 -14.53 -3.78 -9.35
N CYS A 254 -15.63 -3.05 -9.52
CA CYS A 254 -15.68 -1.79 -10.25
C CYS A 254 -16.56 -0.77 -9.54
N ALA A 255 -16.37 0.50 -9.87
CA ALA A 255 -17.21 1.58 -9.38
C ALA A 255 -17.84 2.35 -10.54
N SER A 256 -19.04 2.86 -10.35
CA SER A 256 -19.67 3.81 -11.25
C SER A 256 -18.97 5.17 -11.15
N THR A 257 -18.77 5.84 -12.29
CA THR A 257 -18.31 7.23 -12.32
C THR A 257 -19.45 8.23 -12.16
N LYS A 258 -20.69 7.80 -12.37
CA LYS A 258 -21.89 8.66 -12.37
C LYS A 258 -22.64 8.62 -11.05
N GLU A 259 -22.69 7.46 -10.38
CA GLU A 259 -23.41 7.23 -9.15
C GLU A 259 -22.47 6.75 -8.04
N ASN A 260 -22.87 6.96 -6.79
CA ASN A 260 -22.07 6.47 -5.64
C ASN A 260 -22.33 4.99 -5.38
N LYS A 261 -21.93 4.14 -6.33
CA LYS A 261 -22.17 2.70 -6.36
C LYS A 261 -20.92 1.92 -6.71
N ILE A 262 -20.76 0.78 -6.11
CA ILE A 262 -19.72 -0.21 -6.44
C ILE A 262 -20.39 -1.53 -6.84
N TYR A 263 -19.71 -2.23 -7.76
CA TYR A 263 -20.23 -3.44 -8.38
C TYR A 263 -19.20 -4.54 -8.36
N TRP A 264 -19.64 -5.79 -8.26
CA TRP A 264 -18.76 -6.95 -8.37
C TRP A 264 -19.46 -8.15 -8.99
N LYS A 265 -18.70 -9.04 -9.60
CA LYS A 265 -19.20 -10.35 -9.96
C LYS A 265 -19.26 -11.23 -8.71
N GLY A 266 -20.29 -12.02 -8.56
CA GLY A 266 -20.39 -13.02 -7.51
C GLY A 266 -19.42 -14.18 -7.72
N GLN A 267 -19.25 -15.00 -6.69
CA GLN A 267 -18.30 -16.10 -6.67
C GLN A 267 -18.69 -17.26 -7.60
N GLY A 268 -19.99 -17.51 -7.81
CA GLY A 268 -20.46 -18.68 -8.53
C GLY A 268 -20.16 -20.00 -7.81
N SER A 269 -20.85 -21.06 -8.17
CA SER A 269 -20.63 -22.37 -7.54
C SER A 269 -19.32 -23.01 -8.00
N GLY A 270 -18.32 -23.02 -7.11
CA GLY A 270 -17.16 -23.90 -7.21
C GLY A 270 -16.01 -23.43 -8.09
N SER A 271 -16.00 -22.22 -8.58
CA SER A 271 -14.89 -21.71 -9.37
C SER A 271 -14.56 -20.25 -9.00
N TRP A 272 -13.40 -20.06 -8.44
CA TRP A 272 -12.88 -18.78 -7.99
C TRP A 272 -12.62 -17.75 -9.12
N PHE A 273 -12.53 -18.18 -10.36
CA PHE A 273 -12.29 -17.32 -11.51
C PHE A 273 -13.53 -17.05 -12.37
N THR A 274 -14.68 -17.63 -12.02
CA THR A 274 -15.93 -17.45 -12.79
C THR A 274 -17.06 -16.99 -11.90
N GLY A 275 -18.04 -16.33 -12.49
CA GLY A 275 -19.26 -15.90 -11.79
C GLY A 275 -20.44 -15.84 -12.72
N TYR A 276 -21.66 -15.97 -12.17
CA TYR A 276 -22.91 -15.95 -12.91
C TYR A 276 -23.71 -14.67 -12.72
N LYS A 277 -23.37 -13.89 -11.72
CA LYS A 277 -24.18 -12.76 -11.30
C LYS A 277 -23.33 -11.53 -11.06
N ILE A 278 -23.93 -10.37 -11.17
CA ILE A 278 -23.37 -9.09 -10.77
C ILE A 278 -24.19 -8.56 -9.60
N PHE A 279 -23.50 -8.06 -8.59
CA PHE A 279 -24.05 -7.42 -7.43
C PHE A 279 -23.65 -5.96 -7.35
N CYS A 280 -24.42 -5.17 -6.62
CA CYS A 280 -24.20 -3.75 -6.37
C CYS A 280 -24.35 -3.43 -4.88
N TYR A 281 -23.54 -2.51 -4.41
CA TYR A 281 -23.77 -1.78 -3.18
C TYR A 281 -23.99 -0.30 -3.54
N ASP A 282 -25.22 0.18 -3.28
CA ASP A 282 -25.58 1.59 -3.37
C ASP A 282 -25.17 2.25 -2.06
N ILE A 283 -24.09 3.00 -2.09
CA ILE A 283 -23.44 3.59 -0.91
C ILE A 283 -24.34 4.65 -0.27
N ASP A 284 -25.02 5.44 -1.10
CA ASP A 284 -25.88 6.52 -0.61
C ASP A 284 -27.14 5.99 0.09
N LYS A 285 -27.61 4.81 -0.31
CA LYS A 285 -28.79 4.15 0.27
C LYS A 285 -28.44 3.09 1.29
N ASP A 286 -27.18 2.78 1.47
CA ASP A 286 -26.71 1.64 2.28
C ASP A 286 -27.46 0.34 1.94
N SER A 287 -27.53 0.00 0.64
CA SER A 287 -28.31 -1.13 0.18
C SER A 287 -27.60 -2.00 -0.84
N PHE A 288 -27.73 -3.31 -0.65
CA PHE A 288 -27.15 -4.34 -1.51
C PHE A 288 -28.23 -4.97 -2.38
N TYR A 289 -27.93 -5.23 -3.65
CA TYR A 289 -28.85 -5.92 -4.54
C TYR A 289 -28.14 -6.64 -5.69
N GLN A 290 -28.80 -7.64 -6.27
CA GLN A 290 -28.38 -8.31 -7.48
C GLN A 290 -28.73 -7.46 -8.69
N VAL A 291 -27.75 -7.16 -9.56
CA VAL A 291 -27.95 -6.38 -10.79
C VAL A 291 -28.36 -7.26 -11.95
N PHE A 292 -27.67 -8.37 -12.16
CA PHE A 292 -27.91 -9.27 -13.29
C PHE A 292 -27.57 -10.72 -12.95
N ASP A 293 -28.27 -11.65 -13.61
CA ASP A 293 -28.08 -13.10 -13.49
C ASP A 293 -27.95 -13.71 -14.88
N PHE A 294 -26.72 -14.06 -15.29
CA PHE A 294 -26.44 -14.62 -16.62
C PHE A 294 -26.99 -16.03 -16.81
N THR A 295 -27.36 -16.74 -15.73
CA THR A 295 -28.04 -18.04 -15.84
C THR A 295 -29.43 -17.94 -16.45
N LYS A 296 -29.98 -16.75 -16.53
CA LYS A 296 -31.28 -16.47 -17.15
C LYS A 296 -31.22 -16.26 -18.66
N LEU A 297 -30.01 -16.19 -19.22
CA LEU A 297 -29.84 -16.12 -20.67
C LEU A 297 -30.16 -17.47 -21.33
N ASP A 298 -30.28 -17.44 -22.66
CA ASP A 298 -30.37 -18.65 -23.48
C ASP A 298 -29.18 -19.60 -23.14
N LYS A 299 -29.41 -20.89 -23.23
CA LYS A 299 -28.45 -21.95 -22.84
C LYS A 299 -28.20 -22.11 -21.33
N GLY A 300 -28.51 -21.12 -20.49
CA GLY A 300 -28.58 -21.24 -19.04
C GLY A 300 -27.25 -21.33 -18.28
N ASP A 301 -26.10 -21.25 -18.94
CA ASP A 301 -24.77 -21.48 -18.31
C ASP A 301 -23.72 -20.44 -18.74
N TRP A 302 -24.13 -19.26 -19.07
CA TRP A 302 -23.24 -18.15 -19.36
C TRP A 302 -22.56 -17.65 -18.09
N ARG A 303 -21.24 -17.45 -18.18
CA ARG A 303 -20.38 -17.09 -17.05
C ARG A 303 -19.46 -15.95 -17.38
N LEU A 304 -19.22 -15.09 -16.41
CA LEU A 304 -18.12 -14.15 -16.40
C LEU A 304 -16.81 -14.87 -16.10
N TYR A 305 -15.75 -14.52 -16.78
CA TYR A 305 -14.41 -15.03 -16.53
C TYR A 305 -13.51 -13.94 -15.98
N GLY A 306 -12.89 -14.18 -14.82
CA GLY A 306 -11.87 -13.31 -14.24
C GLY A 306 -12.24 -11.83 -14.26
N THR A 307 -11.43 -11.04 -14.93
CA THR A 307 -11.57 -9.58 -15.11
C THR A 307 -12.44 -9.17 -16.28
N GLY A 308 -13.17 -10.08 -16.85
CA GLY A 308 -14.06 -9.80 -17.98
C GLY A 308 -15.23 -8.87 -17.71
N PHE A 309 -15.17 -8.07 -16.65
CA PHE A 309 -16.22 -7.15 -16.23
C PHE A 309 -15.64 -5.77 -15.92
N ARG A 310 -16.13 -4.76 -16.62
CA ARG A 310 -15.85 -3.35 -16.32
C ARG A 310 -17.02 -2.45 -16.70
N ILE A 311 -17.04 -1.27 -16.10
CA ILE A 311 -18.05 -0.23 -16.35
C ILE A 311 -17.42 0.82 -17.24
N ASP A 312 -18.13 1.19 -18.30
CA ASP A 312 -17.75 2.29 -19.18
C ASP A 312 -17.85 3.62 -18.41
N PRO A 313 -16.79 4.38 -18.29
CA PRO A 313 -16.80 5.61 -17.49
C PRO A 313 -17.65 6.74 -18.13
N VAL A 314 -17.98 6.63 -19.42
CA VAL A 314 -18.75 7.66 -20.14
C VAL A 314 -20.26 7.44 -19.99
N ASP A 315 -20.74 6.23 -20.17
CA ASP A 315 -22.19 5.94 -20.20
C ASP A 315 -22.67 5.06 -19.04
N ASP A 316 -21.74 4.60 -18.19
CA ASP A 316 -22.00 3.74 -17.02
C ASP A 316 -22.54 2.36 -17.37
N ASN A 317 -22.46 1.93 -18.64
CA ASN A 317 -22.82 0.60 -19.05
C ASN A 317 -21.77 -0.43 -18.60
N MET A 318 -22.24 -1.62 -18.24
CA MET A 318 -21.38 -2.72 -17.84
C MET A 318 -21.03 -3.57 -19.04
N TYR A 319 -19.74 -3.72 -19.31
CA TYR A 319 -19.21 -4.57 -20.37
C TYR A 319 -18.72 -5.88 -19.76
N CYS A 320 -19.37 -6.98 -20.15
CA CYS A 320 -19.20 -8.29 -19.53
C CYS A 320 -18.77 -9.30 -20.59
N PHE A 321 -17.52 -9.78 -20.53
CA PHE A 321 -17.11 -10.90 -21.33
C PHE A 321 -17.61 -12.21 -20.75
N LEU A 322 -18.46 -12.89 -21.50
CA LEU A 322 -19.09 -14.13 -21.14
C LEU A 322 -18.50 -15.29 -21.93
N TYR A 323 -18.52 -16.45 -21.32
CA TYR A 323 -18.29 -17.71 -22.00
C TYR A 323 -19.36 -18.74 -21.63
N HIS A 324 -19.62 -19.65 -22.54
CA HIS A 324 -20.45 -20.82 -22.36
C HIS A 324 -19.60 -22.06 -22.65
N GLU A 325 -19.66 -23.09 -21.80
CA GLU A 325 -18.88 -24.32 -21.87
C GLU A 325 -17.33 -24.13 -21.82
N PHE A 326 -16.70 -24.60 -20.74
CA PHE A 326 -15.27 -24.39 -20.48
C PHE A 326 -14.36 -25.05 -21.52
N LEU A 327 -14.69 -26.28 -21.97
CA LEU A 327 -13.79 -27.06 -22.85
C LEU A 327 -13.91 -26.67 -24.32
N ASN A 328 -15.01 -26.13 -24.75
CA ASN A 328 -15.23 -25.62 -26.10
C ASN A 328 -16.03 -24.32 -26.01
N PRO A 329 -15.43 -23.28 -25.44
CA PRO A 329 -16.17 -22.09 -25.07
C PRO A 329 -16.68 -21.34 -26.30
N GLU A 330 -17.95 -21.01 -26.25
CA GLU A 330 -18.51 -19.91 -27.01
C GLU A 330 -18.31 -18.65 -26.19
N HIS A 331 -17.98 -17.57 -26.85
CA HIS A 331 -17.73 -16.27 -26.21
C HIS A 331 -18.63 -15.19 -26.76
N GLU A 332 -19.03 -14.28 -25.87
CA GLU A 332 -19.69 -13.04 -26.28
C GLU A 332 -19.37 -11.90 -25.32
N LEU A 333 -19.49 -10.69 -25.81
CA LEU A 333 -19.54 -9.50 -24.98
C LEU A 333 -21.01 -9.13 -24.76
N ALA A 334 -21.45 -9.13 -23.51
CA ALA A 334 -22.74 -8.61 -23.11
C ALA A 334 -22.59 -7.18 -22.57
N VAL A 335 -23.50 -6.30 -22.95
CA VAL A 335 -23.56 -4.92 -22.45
C VAL A 335 -24.84 -4.77 -21.64
N ILE A 336 -24.70 -4.38 -20.41
CA ILE A 336 -25.82 -4.24 -19.45
C ILE A 336 -25.88 -2.79 -18.99
N LYS A 337 -27.05 -2.19 -19.17
CA LYS A 337 -27.35 -0.86 -18.67
C LYS A 337 -27.91 -0.95 -17.25
N THR A 338 -27.38 -0.13 -16.35
CA THR A 338 -27.98 0.12 -15.04
C THR A 338 -28.96 1.27 -15.18
N ASP A 339 -30.19 1.08 -14.78
CA ASP A 339 -31.27 2.08 -15.02
C ASP A 339 -31.21 3.29 -14.12
N GLY A 340 -30.26 3.39 -13.20
CA GLY A 340 -30.16 4.47 -12.21
C GLY A 340 -31.39 4.59 -11.27
N ARG A 341 -32.36 3.68 -11.34
CA ARG A 341 -33.63 3.75 -10.59
C ARG A 341 -33.62 3.04 -9.24
N GLY A 342 -32.49 2.50 -8.83
CA GLY A 342 -32.40 1.80 -7.55
C GLY A 342 -33.19 0.49 -7.44
N ASP A 343 -33.83 0.07 -8.50
CA ASP A 343 -34.61 -1.16 -8.60
C ASP A 343 -33.91 -2.15 -9.50
N THR A 344 -33.00 -2.84 -8.96
CA THR A 344 -32.78 -4.26 -9.03
C THR A 344 -32.24 -4.91 -10.29
N ASN A 345 -32.50 -4.52 -11.49
CA ASN A 345 -32.09 -5.36 -12.63
C ASN A 345 -31.52 -4.51 -13.77
N GLY A 346 -30.24 -4.70 -14.04
CA GLY A 346 -29.64 -4.22 -15.26
C GLY A 346 -30.41 -4.76 -16.48
N THR A 347 -30.53 -3.94 -17.50
CA THR A 347 -31.16 -4.33 -18.76
C THR A 347 -30.09 -4.68 -19.78
N MET A 348 -30.19 -5.88 -20.38
CA MET A 348 -29.33 -6.27 -21.49
C MET A 348 -29.60 -5.36 -22.70
N VAL A 349 -28.60 -4.58 -23.13
CA VAL A 349 -28.73 -3.65 -24.26
C VAL A 349 -27.95 -4.09 -25.48
N GLY A 350 -27.02 -5.01 -25.35
CA GLY A 350 -26.25 -5.56 -26.45
C GLY A 350 -25.65 -6.93 -26.16
N ARG A 351 -25.54 -7.76 -27.19
CA ARG A 351 -24.82 -9.02 -27.19
C ARG A 351 -24.01 -9.11 -28.47
N TYR A 352 -22.71 -9.26 -28.36
CA TYR A 352 -21.77 -9.26 -29.49
C TYR A 352 -20.98 -10.57 -29.45
N PRO A 353 -21.38 -11.58 -30.25
CA PRO A 353 -20.65 -12.83 -30.39
C PRO A 353 -19.17 -12.56 -30.73
N TYR A 354 -18.30 -13.31 -30.12
CA TYR A 354 -16.87 -13.16 -30.26
C TYR A 354 -16.27 -14.44 -30.83
N GLU A 355 -15.63 -14.35 -31.99
CA GLU A 355 -15.03 -15.51 -32.62
C GLU A 355 -13.78 -15.97 -31.87
N LYS A 356 -13.69 -17.27 -31.55
CA LYS A 356 -12.53 -17.86 -30.95
C LYS A 356 -11.38 -17.97 -31.96
N VAL A 357 -10.51 -16.96 -31.96
CA VAL A 357 -9.31 -16.95 -32.78
C VAL A 357 -8.08 -17.15 -31.92
N ASN A 358 -7.75 -18.40 -31.59
CA ASN A 358 -6.55 -18.75 -30.80
C ASN A 358 -6.45 -18.21 -29.38
N TYR A 359 -7.56 -17.84 -28.76
CA TYR A 359 -7.60 -17.38 -27.36
C TYR A 359 -8.32 -18.36 -26.47
N TRP A 360 -7.92 -18.37 -25.18
CA TRP A 360 -8.66 -19.14 -24.18
C TRP A 360 -9.90 -18.37 -23.72
N PHE A 361 -9.70 -17.16 -23.24
CA PHE A 361 -10.79 -16.31 -22.77
C PHE A 361 -10.51 -14.84 -23.11
N PRO A 362 -11.51 -14.08 -23.53
CA PRO A 362 -11.45 -12.64 -23.54
C PRO A 362 -11.39 -12.14 -22.10
N ALA A 363 -10.60 -11.13 -21.88
CA ALA A 363 -10.44 -10.51 -20.57
C ALA A 363 -10.35 -9.00 -20.72
N LEU A 364 -10.61 -8.28 -19.69
CA LEU A 364 -10.24 -6.90 -19.49
C LEU A 364 -10.72 -5.91 -20.57
N PRO A 365 -11.98 -5.42 -20.49
CA PRO A 365 -12.41 -4.26 -21.28
C PRO A 365 -11.53 -3.04 -20.97
N VAL A 366 -11.08 -2.35 -22.00
CA VAL A 366 -10.40 -1.05 -21.91
C VAL A 366 -11.18 -0.07 -22.78
N PHE A 367 -11.59 1.03 -22.18
CA PHE A 367 -12.34 2.07 -22.87
C PHE A 367 -11.37 3.08 -23.47
N PRO A 368 -11.55 3.48 -24.74
CA PRO A 368 -10.59 4.35 -25.44
C PRO A 368 -10.70 5.82 -25.03
N ASP A 369 -11.83 6.23 -24.47
CA ASP A 369 -12.05 7.61 -24.07
C ASP A 369 -11.10 8.00 -22.93
N ASN A 370 -10.47 9.13 -23.08
CA ASN A 370 -9.62 9.77 -22.09
C ASN A 370 -9.62 11.27 -22.33
N MET A 371 -10.56 11.96 -21.70
CA MET A 371 -10.83 13.37 -21.89
C MET A 371 -10.12 14.23 -20.84
N ALA A 372 -9.80 15.45 -21.20
CA ALA A 372 -9.34 16.43 -20.22
C ALA A 372 -10.53 16.98 -19.40
N PRO A 373 -10.35 17.23 -18.11
CA PRO A 373 -11.41 17.86 -17.32
C PRO A 373 -11.68 19.29 -17.79
N THR A 374 -12.87 19.78 -17.53
CA THR A 374 -13.27 21.16 -17.81
C THR A 374 -13.39 21.95 -16.51
N ILE A 375 -12.79 23.13 -16.45
CA ILE A 375 -12.87 24.01 -15.28
C ILE A 375 -14.13 24.86 -15.38
N THR A 376 -14.94 24.84 -14.34
CA THR A 376 -16.18 25.61 -14.22
C THR A 376 -15.93 27.01 -13.64
N ASP A 377 -16.99 27.82 -13.56
CA ASP A 377 -16.97 29.11 -12.85
C ASP A 377 -16.88 28.96 -11.32
N GLY A 378 -16.98 27.73 -10.81
CA GLY A 378 -16.83 27.42 -9.38
C GLY A 378 -15.46 27.82 -8.84
N LEU A 379 -14.40 27.83 -9.66
CA LEU A 379 -13.09 28.37 -9.28
C LEU A 379 -12.90 29.74 -9.97
N PRO A 380 -13.06 30.86 -9.25
CA PRO A 380 -12.91 32.18 -9.82
C PRO A 380 -11.43 32.47 -10.16
N SER A 381 -11.20 33.44 -11.04
CA SER A 381 -9.84 33.90 -11.38
C SER A 381 -9.21 34.77 -10.28
N GLU A 382 -10.03 35.29 -9.40
CA GLU A 382 -9.60 36.13 -8.27
C GLU A 382 -10.39 35.81 -7.00
N ILE A 383 -9.70 35.69 -5.88
CA ILE A 383 -10.28 35.48 -4.54
C ILE A 383 -9.72 36.55 -3.62
N THR A 384 -10.58 37.32 -2.97
CA THR A 384 -10.15 38.33 -2.01
C THR A 384 -10.52 37.92 -0.59
N PHE A 385 -9.53 37.91 0.29
CA PHE A 385 -9.69 37.66 1.72
C PHE A 385 -9.60 38.98 2.51
N SER A 386 -10.46 39.05 3.52
CA SER A 386 -10.57 40.21 4.43
C SER A 386 -10.91 39.71 5.84
N ALA A 387 -11.08 40.63 6.79
CA ALA A 387 -11.54 40.27 8.13
C ALA A 387 -12.91 39.56 8.14
N GLU A 388 -13.76 39.85 7.14
CA GLU A 388 -15.11 39.28 7.03
C GLU A 388 -15.12 38.02 6.12
N ASN A 389 -14.21 37.92 5.16
CA ASN A 389 -14.06 36.80 4.25
C ASN A 389 -12.71 36.10 4.49
N THR A 390 -12.73 35.10 5.32
CA THR A 390 -11.51 34.44 5.80
C THR A 390 -11.25 33.09 5.16
N LYS A 391 -12.16 32.61 4.27
CA LYS A 391 -12.07 31.24 3.70
C LYS A 391 -12.82 31.15 2.37
N TYR A 392 -12.20 30.56 1.39
CA TYR A 392 -12.85 30.01 0.21
C TYR A 392 -12.93 28.50 0.34
N SER A 393 -14.10 27.91 0.16
CA SER A 393 -14.30 26.46 0.23
C SER A 393 -15.34 26.02 -0.77
N LYS A 394 -14.98 25.06 -1.65
CA LYS A 394 -15.85 24.53 -2.70
C LYS A 394 -15.61 23.05 -2.89
N SER A 395 -16.67 22.29 -3.14
CA SER A 395 -16.53 20.92 -3.63
C SER A 395 -15.83 20.90 -4.99
N MET A 396 -15.01 19.90 -5.23
CA MET A 396 -14.36 19.73 -6.53
C MET A 396 -15.39 19.50 -7.65
N ASP A 397 -16.55 18.92 -7.36
CA ASP A 397 -17.67 18.76 -8.30
C ASP A 397 -18.28 20.11 -8.74
N GLU A 398 -18.05 21.19 -7.99
CA GLU A 398 -18.44 22.55 -8.39
C GLU A 398 -17.33 23.28 -9.18
N ILE A 399 -16.10 22.75 -9.15
CA ILE A 399 -14.90 23.38 -9.70
C ILE A 399 -14.53 22.80 -11.07
N ILE A 400 -14.66 21.48 -11.23
CA ILE A 400 -14.34 20.78 -12.46
C ILE A 400 -15.46 19.81 -12.84
N GLU A 401 -15.56 19.56 -14.13
CA GLU A 401 -16.38 18.51 -14.74
C GLU A 401 -15.48 17.59 -15.54
N ASP A 402 -15.78 16.30 -15.51
CA ASP A 402 -15.07 15.28 -16.29
C ASP A 402 -16.07 14.31 -16.92
N GLY A 403 -15.91 14.05 -18.21
CA GLY A 403 -16.87 13.23 -18.97
C GLY A 403 -16.68 11.74 -18.78
N ASP A 404 -15.46 11.31 -18.48
CA ASP A 404 -15.05 9.91 -18.45
C ASP A 404 -14.25 9.51 -17.18
N ASN A 405 -14.29 10.37 -16.15
CA ASN A 405 -13.67 10.04 -14.88
C ASN A 405 -14.49 10.62 -13.72
N MET A 406 -14.36 10.02 -12.54
CA MET A 406 -14.94 10.61 -11.34
C MET A 406 -14.06 11.75 -10.81
N ILE A 407 -14.68 12.80 -10.32
CA ILE A 407 -13.95 14.01 -9.88
C ILE A 407 -12.98 13.68 -8.74
N SER A 408 -13.33 12.76 -7.85
CA SER A 408 -12.45 12.31 -6.76
C SER A 408 -11.17 11.60 -7.23
N ALA A 409 -11.13 11.14 -8.49
CA ALA A 409 -9.94 10.54 -9.10
C ALA A 409 -9.06 11.57 -9.83
N VAL A 410 -9.55 12.78 -10.07
CA VAL A 410 -8.75 13.84 -10.69
C VAL A 410 -7.71 14.35 -9.69
N VAL A 411 -6.45 14.26 -10.06
CA VAL A 411 -5.35 14.71 -9.21
C VAL A 411 -5.17 16.21 -9.35
N THR A 412 -5.37 16.94 -8.26
CA THR A 412 -5.16 18.38 -8.20
C THR A 412 -3.80 18.70 -7.59
N THR A 413 -2.94 19.36 -8.35
CA THR A 413 -1.69 19.92 -7.88
C THR A 413 -1.82 21.43 -7.76
N ILE A 414 -1.42 22.00 -6.61
CA ILE A 414 -1.50 23.43 -6.34
C ILE A 414 -0.09 23.94 -6.08
N VAL A 415 0.41 24.81 -6.97
CA VAL A 415 1.67 25.52 -6.75
C VAL A 415 1.35 26.82 -6.01
N ASN A 416 1.75 26.86 -4.76
CA ASN A 416 1.61 28.00 -3.87
C ASN A 416 3.00 28.59 -3.59
N PRO A 417 3.31 29.80 -4.10
CA PRO A 417 4.62 30.43 -3.90
C PRO A 417 4.80 31.00 -2.49
N ASN A 418 3.71 31.16 -1.74
CA ASN A 418 3.73 31.75 -0.40
C ASN A 418 2.97 30.87 0.61
N PRO A 419 3.44 29.64 0.86
CA PRO A 419 2.75 28.71 1.76
C PRO A 419 2.74 29.19 3.22
N GLU A 420 3.56 30.18 3.57
CA GLU A 420 3.59 30.84 4.86
C GLU A 420 2.47 31.89 5.05
N LEU A 421 1.84 32.34 3.97
CA LEU A 421 0.77 33.36 4.01
C LEU A 421 -0.62 32.79 3.81
N ILE A 422 -0.74 31.84 2.88
CA ILE A 422 -2.00 31.15 2.58
C ILE A 422 -1.79 29.65 2.50
N SER A 423 -2.79 28.89 2.84
CA SER A 423 -2.87 27.49 2.47
C SER A 423 -3.89 27.28 1.36
N ALA A 424 -3.61 26.29 0.53
CA ALA A 424 -4.52 25.84 -0.52
C ALA A 424 -4.39 24.32 -0.64
N GLU A 425 -5.46 23.62 -0.38
CA GLU A 425 -5.43 22.15 -0.38
C GLU A 425 -6.78 21.55 -0.78
N VAL A 426 -6.74 20.33 -1.29
CA VAL A 426 -7.92 19.51 -1.56
C VAL A 426 -7.94 18.34 -0.58
N ILE A 427 -9.00 18.27 0.22
CA ILE A 427 -9.23 17.19 1.18
C ILE A 427 -10.70 16.76 1.08
N ASN A 428 -10.96 15.47 1.10
CA ASN A 428 -12.31 14.91 0.99
C ASN A 428 -13.13 15.55 -0.13
N ASN A 429 -12.54 15.62 -1.32
CA ASN A 429 -13.14 16.23 -2.53
C ASN A 429 -13.54 17.72 -2.36
N THR A 430 -12.92 18.44 -1.44
CA THR A 430 -13.18 19.87 -1.18
C THR A 430 -11.89 20.67 -1.27
N LEU A 431 -11.88 21.68 -2.16
CA LEU A 431 -10.83 22.70 -2.22
C LEU A 431 -11.07 23.73 -1.12
N THR A 432 -10.04 23.99 -0.35
CA THR A 432 -10.04 25.06 0.64
C THR A 432 -8.83 25.97 0.44
N ILE A 433 -9.07 27.27 0.39
CA ILE A 433 -8.02 28.31 0.34
C ILE A 433 -8.32 29.32 1.43
N ALA A 434 -7.33 29.70 2.23
CA ALA A 434 -7.51 30.79 3.21
C ALA A 434 -6.17 31.27 3.79
N PRO A 435 -6.13 32.45 4.40
CA PRO A 435 -4.97 32.98 5.10
C PRO A 435 -4.58 32.15 6.31
N ILE A 436 -3.27 32.05 6.59
CA ILE A 436 -2.71 31.36 7.77
C ILE A 436 -1.95 32.31 8.70
N VAL A 437 -1.82 33.58 8.30
CA VAL A 437 -1.09 34.58 9.08
C VAL A 437 -2.01 35.25 10.10
N GLU A 438 -1.48 35.59 11.27
CA GLU A 438 -2.21 36.24 12.36
C GLU A 438 -2.68 37.65 12.01
N SER A 439 -1.89 38.34 11.21
CA SER A 439 -2.25 39.67 10.72
C SER A 439 -1.61 39.97 9.36
N ILE A 440 -2.35 40.65 8.52
CA ILE A 440 -1.88 41.16 7.24
C ILE A 440 -1.80 42.67 7.36
N GLN A 441 -0.59 43.20 7.33
CA GLN A 441 -0.34 44.64 7.50
C GLN A 441 -0.46 45.42 6.18
N GLU A 442 -0.22 44.74 5.06
CA GLU A 442 -0.23 45.28 3.71
C GLU A 442 -1.01 44.38 2.78
N VAL A 443 -1.67 44.97 1.79
CA VAL A 443 -2.33 44.18 0.72
C VAL A 443 -1.29 43.40 -0.05
N LYS A 444 -1.50 42.08 -0.17
CA LYS A 444 -0.63 41.17 -0.94
C LYS A 444 -1.44 40.44 -1.99
N GLU A 445 -0.85 40.29 -3.17
CA GLU A 445 -1.37 39.44 -4.23
C GLU A 445 -0.48 38.19 -4.36
N ILE A 446 -1.11 37.02 -4.31
CA ILE A 446 -0.45 35.73 -4.43
C ILE A 446 -1.07 35.00 -5.60
N GLN A 447 -0.23 34.47 -6.47
CA GLN A 447 -0.67 33.74 -7.66
C GLN A 447 -0.59 32.26 -7.41
N LEU A 448 -1.73 31.60 -7.25
CA LEU A 448 -1.82 30.14 -7.21
C LEU A 448 -1.93 29.57 -8.62
N ASN A 449 -1.19 28.51 -8.91
CA ASN A 449 -1.32 27.78 -10.16
C ASN A 449 -1.91 26.40 -9.85
N PHE A 450 -3.05 26.10 -10.43
CA PHE A 450 -3.74 24.83 -10.32
C PHE A 450 -3.47 23.99 -11.56
N GLU A 451 -3.18 22.74 -11.35
CA GLU A 451 -3.12 21.69 -12.36
C GLU A 451 -4.13 20.61 -11.99
N PHE A 452 -5.06 20.32 -12.90
CA PHE A 452 -6.03 19.23 -12.77
C PHE A 452 -5.67 18.15 -13.77
N ASN A 453 -5.28 16.99 -13.27
CA ASN A 453 -4.82 15.86 -14.06
C ASN A 453 -5.84 14.71 -13.97
N SER A 454 -6.55 14.46 -15.05
CA SER A 454 -7.44 13.31 -15.24
C SER A 454 -6.77 12.29 -16.14
N ASN A 455 -6.30 11.19 -15.58
CA ASN A 455 -5.62 10.11 -16.31
C ASN A 455 -4.57 10.61 -17.33
N GLY A 456 -3.76 11.60 -16.95
CA GLY A 456 -2.73 12.19 -17.81
C GLY A 456 -3.22 13.27 -18.77
N LYS A 457 -4.50 13.62 -18.74
CA LYS A 457 -5.06 14.79 -19.44
C LYS A 457 -5.14 15.96 -18.48
N ILE A 458 -4.43 17.04 -18.80
CA ILE A 458 -4.15 18.11 -17.87
C ILE A 458 -4.78 19.42 -18.33
N VAL A 459 -5.43 20.12 -17.42
CA VAL A 459 -5.84 21.51 -17.58
C VAL A 459 -5.29 22.35 -16.44
N ASN A 460 -4.93 23.59 -16.74
CA ASN A 460 -4.31 24.49 -15.79
C ASN A 460 -5.16 25.74 -15.59
N LYS A 461 -5.16 26.25 -14.36
CA LYS A 461 -5.77 27.54 -14.03
C LYS A 461 -4.93 28.34 -13.07
N GLN A 462 -4.82 29.61 -13.33
CA GLN A 462 -4.21 30.58 -12.45
C GLN A 462 -5.28 31.34 -11.66
N VAL A 463 -5.08 31.46 -10.36
CA VAL A 463 -5.98 32.17 -9.44
C VAL A 463 -5.17 33.21 -8.68
N VAL A 464 -5.58 34.48 -8.72
CA VAL A 464 -4.99 35.54 -7.93
C VAL A 464 -5.70 35.61 -6.59
N VAL A 465 -4.95 35.42 -5.51
CA VAL A 465 -5.46 35.60 -4.14
C VAL A 465 -4.98 36.93 -3.61
N LYS A 466 -5.93 37.79 -3.26
CA LYS A 466 -5.70 39.11 -2.64
C LYS A 466 -5.92 39.01 -1.14
N LEU A 467 -4.90 39.31 -0.39
CA LEU A 467 -4.97 39.44 1.07
C LEU A 467 -5.08 40.92 1.42
N THR A 468 -6.20 41.32 2.04
CA THR A 468 -6.38 42.66 2.60
C THR A 468 -6.04 42.68 4.10
N THR A 469 -5.90 43.84 4.70
CA THR A 469 -5.56 43.93 6.12
C THR A 469 -6.57 43.19 7.00
N SER A 470 -6.09 42.24 7.75
CA SER A 470 -6.90 41.41 8.67
C SER A 470 -6.06 40.91 9.84
N THR A 471 -6.73 40.58 10.93
CA THR A 471 -6.10 39.95 12.10
C THR A 471 -6.72 38.58 12.28
N VAL A 472 -5.90 37.56 12.37
CA VAL A 472 -6.31 36.15 12.62
C VAL A 472 -5.72 35.73 13.97
N ALA A 473 -6.55 35.16 14.85
CA ALA A 473 -6.07 34.63 16.13
C ALA A 473 -5.18 33.40 15.94
N PRO A 474 -4.11 33.25 16.75
CA PRO A 474 -3.25 32.08 16.68
C PRO A 474 -4.03 30.79 16.98
N PHE A 475 -3.69 29.74 16.25
CA PHE A 475 -4.26 28.40 16.42
C PHE A 475 -3.10 27.42 16.65
N GLU A 476 -2.84 27.10 17.90
CA GLU A 476 -1.67 26.33 18.31
C GLU A 476 -2.01 25.28 19.36
N PHE A 477 -1.27 24.18 19.37
CA PHE A 477 -1.30 23.24 20.49
C PHE A 477 -0.63 23.85 21.73
N ASN A 478 -1.19 23.56 22.89
CA ASN A 478 -0.55 23.90 24.18
C ASN A 478 0.80 23.19 24.33
N GLU A 479 0.90 21.98 23.81
CA GLU A 479 2.13 21.19 23.78
C GLU A 479 2.39 20.70 22.34
N LYS A 480 3.58 20.96 21.82
CA LYS A 480 3.96 20.57 20.47
C LYS A 480 4.48 19.13 20.37
N GLU A 481 4.86 18.56 21.52
CA GLU A 481 5.36 17.22 21.64
C GLU A 481 4.76 16.55 22.88
N VAL A 482 4.29 15.34 22.74
CA VAL A 482 3.65 14.54 23.78
C VAL A 482 4.13 13.12 23.74
N THR A 483 4.33 12.52 24.92
CA THR A 483 4.70 11.11 25.02
C THR A 483 3.62 10.32 25.78
N LEU A 484 3.14 9.25 25.15
CA LEU A 484 2.30 8.23 25.78
C LEU A 484 3.21 7.11 26.28
N GLU A 485 3.14 6.83 27.57
CA GLU A 485 3.96 5.77 28.22
C GLU A 485 3.38 4.37 27.94
N GLY A 486 3.34 3.98 26.67
CA GLY A 486 2.88 2.68 26.19
C GLY A 486 1.58 2.71 25.39
N LYS A 487 1.22 1.54 24.86
CA LYS A 487 -0.03 1.32 24.12
C LYS A 487 -1.25 1.49 25.04
N GLU A 488 -2.40 1.77 24.41
CA GLU A 488 -3.69 1.98 25.08
C GLU A 488 -3.70 3.15 26.08
N LYS A 489 -2.62 3.90 26.20
CA LYS A 489 -2.59 5.15 26.93
C LYS A 489 -3.28 6.24 26.13
N THR A 490 -4.01 7.08 26.85
CA THR A 490 -4.79 8.18 26.26
C THR A 490 -4.38 9.51 26.85
N LEU A 491 -4.51 10.57 26.05
CA LEU A 491 -4.37 11.95 26.48
C LEU A 491 -5.26 12.82 25.59
N THR A 492 -5.92 13.79 26.16
CA THR A 492 -6.68 14.77 25.35
C THR A 492 -5.79 15.97 25.04
N LEU A 493 -5.59 16.21 23.74
CA LEU A 493 -4.84 17.35 23.24
C LEU A 493 -5.72 18.59 23.23
N ALA A 494 -5.16 19.73 23.62
CA ALA A 494 -5.84 21.00 23.59
C ALA A 494 -5.16 21.98 22.63
N VAL A 495 -5.98 22.69 21.87
CA VAL A 495 -5.54 23.73 20.94
C VAL A 495 -6.01 25.08 21.48
N THR A 496 -5.12 26.07 21.47
CA THR A 496 -5.46 27.46 21.79
C THR A 496 -5.93 28.19 20.51
N GLY A 497 -6.76 29.18 20.67
CA GLY A 497 -7.33 29.93 19.55
C GLY A 497 -8.77 30.29 19.83
N LEU A 498 -9.63 30.26 18.84
CA LEU A 498 -11.02 30.64 18.96
C LEU A 498 -11.83 29.60 19.76
N ALA A 499 -12.43 30.02 20.89
CA ALA A 499 -13.09 29.11 21.85
C ALA A 499 -14.33 28.36 21.30
N GLU A 500 -14.84 28.75 20.12
CA GLU A 500 -16.05 28.17 19.50
C GLU A 500 -15.80 27.41 18.21
N GLU A 501 -14.54 27.18 17.84
CA GLU A 501 -14.24 26.50 16.57
C GLU A 501 -14.36 24.97 16.70
N THR A 502 -15.09 24.39 15.77
CA THR A 502 -15.09 22.93 15.62
C THR A 502 -13.76 22.52 14.98
N ILE A 503 -13.05 21.60 15.61
CA ILE A 503 -11.76 21.10 15.16
C ILE A 503 -11.96 19.79 14.41
N GLU A 504 -11.28 19.64 13.29
CA GLU A 504 -11.08 18.38 12.61
C GLU A 504 -9.73 17.82 13.01
N TRP A 505 -9.71 16.58 13.46
CA TRP A 505 -8.53 15.91 13.95
C TRP A 505 -8.08 14.81 12.98
N SER A 506 -6.78 14.72 12.74
CA SER A 506 -6.21 13.63 11.94
C SER A 506 -4.85 13.21 12.47
N SER A 507 -4.49 11.96 12.20
CA SER A 507 -3.18 11.39 12.52
C SER A 507 -2.44 11.05 11.23
N SER A 508 -1.14 11.34 11.18
CA SER A 508 -0.29 10.92 10.05
C SER A 508 -0.10 9.40 10.01
N HIS A 509 -0.25 8.73 11.17
CA HIS A 509 -0.09 7.31 11.36
C HIS A 509 -1.13 6.79 12.36
N PRO A 510 -2.40 6.57 11.91
CA PRO A 510 -3.47 6.08 12.79
C PRO A 510 -3.19 4.71 13.40
N GLU A 511 -2.32 3.92 12.77
CA GLU A 511 -1.82 2.65 13.29
C GLU A 511 -0.82 2.82 14.43
N ILE A 512 -0.23 4.01 14.62
CA ILE A 512 0.63 4.36 15.75
C ILE A 512 -0.17 5.10 16.81
N VAL A 513 -0.86 6.17 16.41
CA VAL A 513 -1.70 6.99 17.30
C VAL A 513 -3.02 7.29 16.60
N ARG A 514 -4.13 6.88 17.20
CA ARG A 514 -5.47 7.34 16.77
C ARG A 514 -5.85 8.59 17.53
N VAL A 515 -6.64 9.42 16.89
CA VAL A 515 -7.23 10.62 17.49
C VAL A 515 -8.74 10.60 17.28
N SER A 516 -9.50 10.90 18.32
CA SER A 516 -10.96 11.04 18.29
C SER A 516 -11.40 12.47 17.97
N GLU A 517 -12.70 12.65 17.75
CA GLU A 517 -13.28 13.96 17.39
C GLU A 517 -13.14 15.01 18.50
N ASP A 518 -12.92 14.61 19.74
CA ASP A 518 -12.68 15.51 20.88
C ASP A 518 -11.20 15.80 21.12
N GLY A 519 -10.31 15.33 20.24
CA GLY A 519 -8.86 15.49 20.37
C GLY A 519 -8.19 14.50 21.31
N THR A 520 -8.90 13.47 21.80
CA THR A 520 -8.29 12.43 22.61
C THR A 520 -7.47 11.51 21.73
N VAL A 521 -6.17 11.40 22.02
CA VAL A 521 -5.24 10.49 21.36
C VAL A 521 -5.11 9.19 22.14
N ILE A 522 -4.97 8.07 21.44
CA ILE A 522 -4.70 6.75 22.00
C ILE A 522 -3.51 6.10 21.28
N GLY A 523 -2.55 5.58 22.04
CA GLY A 523 -1.43 4.81 21.48
C GLY A 523 -1.88 3.43 21.04
N VAL A 524 -1.65 3.10 19.77
CA VAL A 524 -2.02 1.82 19.15
C VAL A 524 -0.81 0.90 19.01
N THR A 525 0.25 1.40 18.38
CA THR A 525 1.55 0.74 18.28
C THR A 525 2.66 1.70 18.70
N TYR A 526 3.87 1.19 18.87
CA TYR A 526 5.01 2.03 19.25
C TYR A 526 5.52 2.86 18.07
N GLY A 527 5.94 4.08 18.35
CA GLY A 527 6.45 5.02 17.34
C GLY A 527 5.89 6.41 17.51
N THR A 528 6.16 7.26 16.53
CA THR A 528 5.75 8.67 16.51
C THR A 528 4.77 8.95 15.40
N ALA A 529 3.69 9.65 15.71
CA ALA A 529 2.73 10.17 14.75
C ALA A 529 2.53 11.68 14.92
N ILE A 530 2.30 12.37 13.83
CA ILE A 530 1.91 13.78 13.85
C ILE A 530 0.38 13.87 13.91
N ILE A 531 -0.13 14.42 14.98
CA ILE A 531 -1.54 14.76 15.11
C ILE A 531 -1.73 16.18 14.58
N THR A 532 -2.66 16.31 13.65
CA THR A 532 -3.03 17.59 13.07
C THR A 532 -4.43 17.95 13.54
N ALA A 533 -4.54 19.11 14.17
CA ALA A 533 -5.79 19.79 14.44
C ALA A 533 -6.03 20.83 13.36
N LYS A 534 -7.21 20.86 12.78
CA LYS A 534 -7.58 21.77 11.71
C LYS A 534 -8.91 22.44 12.05
N SER A 535 -9.01 23.74 11.87
CA SER A 535 -10.27 24.44 12.08
C SER A 535 -11.26 24.10 10.95
N LYS A 536 -12.48 23.65 11.29
CA LYS A 536 -13.57 23.45 10.31
C LYS A 536 -14.11 24.75 9.75
N ILE A 537 -13.99 25.83 10.50
CA ILE A 537 -14.47 27.18 10.12
C ILE A 537 -13.41 27.88 9.26
N ARG A 538 -12.13 27.69 9.61
CA ARG A 538 -10.96 28.24 8.89
C ARG A 538 -9.98 27.11 8.58
N PRO A 539 -10.23 26.27 7.57
CA PRO A 539 -9.44 25.06 7.30
C PRO A 539 -7.97 25.27 6.98
N THR A 540 -7.52 26.49 6.86
CA THR A 540 -6.11 26.84 6.75
C THR A 540 -5.44 27.04 8.10
N LEU A 541 -6.21 27.26 9.15
CA LEU A 541 -5.68 27.20 10.50
C LEU A 541 -5.51 25.73 10.86
N SER A 542 -4.28 25.32 10.91
CA SER A 542 -3.90 23.98 11.35
C SER A 542 -2.73 24.06 12.31
N ALA A 543 -2.77 23.22 13.32
CA ALA A 543 -1.69 23.02 14.27
C ALA A 543 -1.24 21.56 14.23
N LYS A 544 0.02 21.31 14.56
CA LYS A 544 0.60 19.97 14.59
C LYS A 544 1.22 19.69 15.95
N CYS A 545 0.98 18.48 16.47
CA CYS A 545 1.58 17.97 17.68
C CYS A 545 2.23 16.62 17.36
N SER A 546 3.48 16.44 17.78
CA SER A 546 4.16 15.15 17.69
C SER A 546 3.78 14.28 18.88
N VAL A 547 3.15 13.14 18.65
CA VAL A 547 2.77 12.20 19.71
C VAL A 547 3.57 10.92 19.57
N THR A 548 4.37 10.63 20.57
CA THR A 548 5.22 9.43 20.63
C THR A 548 4.61 8.40 21.57
N VAL A 549 4.35 7.20 21.07
CA VAL A 549 4.03 6.03 21.90
C VAL A 549 5.33 5.34 22.26
N LYS A 550 5.75 5.52 23.48
CA LYS A 550 7.04 5.03 23.98
C LYS A 550 7.04 3.52 24.14
N ARG A 551 7.98 2.89 23.51
CA ARG A 551 8.21 1.46 23.64
C ARG A 551 9.03 1.14 24.88
N PRO A 552 8.58 0.23 25.77
CA PRO A 552 9.43 -0.25 26.85
C PRO A 552 10.63 -1.01 26.26
N ALA A 553 11.77 -0.87 26.92
CA ALA A 553 12.98 -1.58 26.50
C ALA A 553 12.77 -3.10 26.58
N MET A 554 13.27 -3.81 25.58
CA MET A 554 13.26 -5.26 25.58
C MET A 554 14.13 -5.78 26.73
N THR A 555 13.63 -6.75 27.49
CA THR A 555 14.37 -7.40 28.54
C THR A 555 15.00 -8.69 28.01
N LEU A 556 16.30 -8.84 28.23
CA LEU A 556 17.03 -10.06 27.94
C LEU A 556 17.20 -10.88 29.23
N LYS A 557 17.14 -12.19 29.10
CA LYS A 557 17.27 -13.16 30.20
C LYS A 557 18.61 -12.99 30.91
N GLU A 558 19.67 -12.82 30.17
CA GLU A 558 21.03 -12.70 30.65
C GLU A 558 21.35 -11.25 31.01
N SER A 559 21.95 -11.04 32.20
CA SER A 559 22.41 -9.71 32.62
C SER A 559 23.77 -9.34 32.05
N SER A 560 24.61 -10.33 31.78
CA SER A 560 25.92 -10.24 31.14
C SER A 560 26.27 -11.57 30.49
N VAL A 561 27.24 -11.56 29.59
CA VAL A 561 27.77 -12.76 28.94
C VAL A 561 29.28 -12.83 29.17
N GLU A 562 29.75 -14.00 29.56
CA GLU A 562 31.19 -14.29 29.70
C GLU A 562 31.58 -15.36 28.67
N LEU A 563 32.65 -15.16 27.96
CA LEU A 563 33.17 -16.01 26.88
C LEU A 563 34.68 -16.13 27.01
N TYR A 564 35.20 -17.20 26.45
CA TYR A 564 36.63 -17.32 26.16
C TYR A 564 36.93 -17.00 24.69
N VAL A 565 38.14 -16.53 24.42
CA VAL A 565 38.58 -16.25 23.06
C VAL A 565 38.38 -17.48 22.17
N GLY A 566 37.74 -17.30 21.02
CA GLY A 566 37.39 -18.35 20.07
C GLY A 566 36.07 -19.09 20.38
N GLU A 567 35.40 -18.79 21.48
CA GLU A 567 34.11 -19.40 21.85
C GLU A 567 32.97 -18.72 21.09
N THR A 568 32.02 -19.55 20.63
CA THR A 568 30.70 -19.11 20.18
C THR A 568 29.63 -19.67 21.08
N LYS A 569 28.84 -18.80 21.71
CA LYS A 569 27.64 -19.22 22.46
C LYS A 569 26.39 -18.95 21.61
N GLU A 570 25.72 -20.04 21.27
CA GLU A 570 24.47 -19.99 20.56
C GLU A 570 23.33 -19.62 21.50
N ARG A 571 22.40 -18.80 21.00
CA ARG A 571 21.17 -18.38 21.70
C ARG A 571 21.41 -17.81 23.09
N VAL A 572 22.59 -17.25 23.32
CA VAL A 572 23.00 -16.75 24.64
C VAL A 572 22.24 -15.48 25.04
N LEU A 573 21.81 -14.68 24.08
CA LEU A 573 20.96 -13.51 24.35
C LEU A 573 19.53 -13.81 23.92
N THR A 574 18.63 -13.96 24.90
CA THR A 574 17.25 -14.38 24.69
C THR A 574 16.28 -13.35 25.25
N PRO A 575 15.43 -12.74 24.42
CA PRO A 575 14.35 -11.87 24.88
C PRO A 575 13.35 -12.60 25.78
N VAL A 576 13.02 -12.04 26.93
CA VAL A 576 12.02 -12.57 27.88
C VAL A 576 10.78 -11.68 27.99
N ASP A 577 10.96 -10.34 28.08
CA ASP A 577 9.88 -9.38 28.12
C ASP A 577 10.06 -8.32 27.05
N ASN A 578 8.94 -7.67 26.66
CA ASN A 578 8.91 -6.64 25.62
C ASN A 578 9.63 -7.11 24.33
N ARG A 579 9.29 -8.32 23.92
CA ARG A 579 9.81 -8.93 22.67
C ARG A 579 9.39 -8.11 21.47
N ILE A 580 10.02 -8.37 20.35
CA ILE A 580 9.66 -7.74 19.08
C ILE A 580 8.21 -8.09 18.70
N GLU A 581 7.48 -7.10 18.20
CA GLU A 581 6.10 -7.22 17.79
C GLU A 581 5.96 -7.07 16.28
N LEU A 582 4.79 -7.38 15.75
CA LEU A 582 4.49 -7.19 14.34
C LEU A 582 4.66 -5.72 13.93
N GLY A 583 5.33 -5.47 12.82
CA GLY A 583 5.67 -4.13 12.35
C GLY A 583 6.95 -3.54 12.98
N GLU A 584 7.69 -4.36 13.71
CA GLU A 584 9.00 -4.01 14.26
C GLU A 584 10.09 -4.91 13.68
N LYS A 585 11.29 -4.38 13.55
CA LYS A 585 12.49 -5.15 13.23
C LYS A 585 13.56 -4.94 14.28
N ILE A 586 14.36 -5.97 14.52
CA ILE A 586 15.50 -5.91 15.43
C ILE A 586 16.81 -5.95 14.64
N GLU A 587 17.73 -5.11 15.07
CA GLU A 587 19.11 -5.10 14.56
C GLU A 587 20.06 -5.35 15.74
N TRP A 588 20.93 -6.35 15.58
CA TRP A 588 21.94 -6.69 16.56
C TRP A 588 23.29 -6.17 16.09
N THR A 589 24.01 -5.44 16.94
CA THR A 589 25.34 -4.92 16.64
C THR A 589 26.27 -5.07 17.83
N SER A 590 27.55 -5.10 17.60
CA SER A 590 28.59 -5.05 18.62
C SER A 590 29.19 -3.67 18.71
N SER A 591 29.55 -3.21 19.92
CA SER A 591 30.29 -1.97 20.10
C SER A 591 31.75 -2.10 19.67
N ASP A 592 32.29 -3.32 19.60
CA ASP A 592 33.63 -3.64 19.10
C ASP A 592 33.66 -5.06 18.50
N GLU A 593 33.61 -5.13 17.17
CA GLU A 593 33.62 -6.39 16.44
C GLU A 593 34.98 -7.13 16.48
N ASN A 594 36.04 -6.46 16.89
CA ASN A 594 37.31 -7.13 17.11
C ASN A 594 37.33 -7.95 18.40
N ILE A 595 36.45 -7.59 19.36
CA ILE A 595 36.29 -8.34 20.63
C ILE A 595 35.21 -9.39 20.46
N VAL A 596 34.01 -9.00 20.01
CA VAL A 596 32.89 -9.93 19.78
C VAL A 596 32.10 -9.55 18.56
N THR A 597 31.59 -10.54 17.82
CA THR A 597 30.56 -10.38 16.82
C THR A 597 29.23 -10.98 17.30
N VAL A 598 28.13 -10.50 16.73
CA VAL A 598 26.78 -10.97 17.06
C VAL A 598 25.99 -11.28 15.80
N GLU A 599 25.30 -12.41 15.80
CA GLU A 599 24.29 -12.79 14.79
C GLU A 599 22.98 -13.10 15.51
N GLY A 600 21.91 -12.39 15.16
CA GLY A 600 20.67 -12.53 15.89
C GLY A 600 19.41 -12.49 15.03
N THR A 601 18.36 -13.03 15.61
CA THR A 601 16.99 -13.05 15.09
C THR A 601 16.07 -12.29 16.05
N ALA A 602 14.79 -12.28 15.79
CA ALA A 602 13.76 -11.75 16.71
C ALA A 602 13.71 -12.51 18.05
N TYR A 603 14.20 -13.75 18.09
CA TYR A 603 14.02 -14.66 19.22
C TYR A 603 15.29 -14.92 20.04
N TYR A 604 16.46 -14.71 19.47
CA TYR A 604 17.75 -14.93 20.14
C TYR A 604 18.89 -14.30 19.35
N ALA A 605 20.03 -14.14 20.01
CA ALA A 605 21.30 -13.85 19.35
C ALA A 605 22.42 -14.77 19.80
N ASN A 606 23.30 -15.10 18.87
CA ASN A 606 24.54 -15.82 19.04
C ASN A 606 25.68 -14.81 19.18
N VAL A 607 26.63 -15.10 20.04
CA VAL A 607 27.78 -14.22 20.28
C VAL A 607 29.07 -15.02 20.07
N THR A 608 29.98 -14.48 19.23
CA THR A 608 31.28 -15.08 18.93
C THR A 608 32.42 -14.19 19.44
N ALA A 609 33.30 -14.74 20.25
CA ALA A 609 34.43 -14.05 20.83
C ALA A 609 35.67 -14.16 19.94
N HIS A 610 36.36 -13.02 19.71
CA HIS A 610 37.56 -12.96 18.85
C HIS A 610 38.82 -12.59 19.62
N SER A 611 38.74 -11.66 20.56
CA SER A 611 39.89 -11.25 21.40
C SER A 611 39.44 -10.92 22.81
N ALA A 612 40.34 -11.03 23.77
CA ALA A 612 40.07 -10.68 25.15
C ALA A 612 39.76 -9.18 25.29
N GLY A 613 38.74 -8.88 26.11
CA GLY A 613 38.28 -7.51 26.31
C GLY A 613 36.83 -7.43 26.75
N VAL A 614 36.26 -6.24 26.67
CA VAL A 614 34.85 -5.97 27.03
C VAL A 614 34.21 -5.21 25.89
N ALA A 615 33.07 -5.73 25.43
CA ALA A 615 32.23 -5.04 24.46
C ALA A 615 30.76 -5.07 24.92
N GLU A 616 29.94 -4.25 24.28
CA GLU A 616 28.48 -4.27 24.44
C GLU A 616 27.84 -4.86 23.19
N ILE A 617 26.94 -5.80 23.35
CA ILE A 617 25.99 -6.16 22.30
C ILE A 617 24.76 -5.26 22.44
N ILE A 618 24.37 -4.68 21.31
CA ILE A 618 23.32 -3.68 21.22
C ILE A 618 22.19 -4.26 20.36
N ALA A 619 21.03 -4.43 20.97
CA ALA A 619 19.79 -4.77 20.26
C ALA A 619 18.99 -3.49 20.02
N THR A 620 18.85 -3.09 18.79
CA THR A 620 18.08 -1.91 18.36
C THR A 620 16.79 -2.36 17.71
N ILE A 621 15.66 -1.97 18.28
CA ILE A 621 14.34 -2.23 17.70
C ILE A 621 13.91 -0.98 16.97
N LYS A 622 13.51 -1.15 15.70
CA LYS A 622 13.04 -0.10 14.80
C LYS A 622 11.64 -0.37 14.30
N SER A 623 10.90 0.68 14.01
CA SER A 623 9.63 0.60 13.29
C SER A 623 9.88 0.18 11.84
N GLU A 624 9.15 -0.79 11.33
CA GLU A 624 9.17 -1.11 9.90
C GLU A 624 8.45 -0.06 9.05
N ILE A 625 7.54 0.71 9.68
CA ILE A 625 6.75 1.75 9.01
C ILE A 625 7.58 3.03 8.82
N THR A 626 8.12 3.54 9.93
CA THR A 626 8.80 4.85 9.94
C THR A 626 10.32 4.73 9.88
N GLY A 627 10.86 3.54 10.16
CA GLY A 627 12.32 3.32 10.27
C GLY A 627 12.94 3.90 11.55
N GLU A 628 12.14 4.58 12.40
CA GLU A 628 12.66 5.18 13.64
C GLU A 628 13.08 4.12 14.66
N THR A 629 14.04 4.49 15.50
CA THR A 629 14.45 3.65 16.62
C THR A 629 13.43 3.74 17.74
N LEU A 630 12.80 2.62 18.07
CA LEU A 630 11.79 2.51 19.12
C LEU A 630 12.38 2.21 20.48
N SER A 631 13.38 1.36 20.55
CA SER A 631 14.10 1.07 21.79
C SER A 631 15.49 0.49 21.54
N VAL A 632 16.35 0.61 22.55
CA VAL A 632 17.72 0.07 22.54
C VAL A 632 17.95 -0.69 23.84
N THR A 633 18.43 -1.92 23.73
CA THR A 633 18.85 -2.73 24.86
C THR A 633 20.30 -3.12 24.68
N LYS A 634 21.09 -2.98 25.73
CA LYS A 634 22.51 -3.27 25.73
C LYS A 634 22.85 -4.40 26.69
N ARG A 635 23.81 -5.22 26.34
CA ARG A 635 24.38 -6.25 27.23
C ARG A 635 25.88 -6.24 27.14
N LYS A 636 26.49 -6.25 28.36
CA LYS A 636 27.93 -6.37 28.51
C LYS A 636 28.37 -7.80 28.17
N VAL A 637 29.41 -7.92 27.36
CA VAL A 637 30.09 -9.17 27.08
C VAL A 637 31.54 -9.02 27.53
N THR A 638 32.01 -9.95 28.33
CA THR A 638 33.39 -10.02 28.76
C THR A 638 34.04 -11.24 28.12
N VAL A 639 35.15 -11.03 27.45
CA VAL A 639 35.92 -12.11 26.83
C VAL A 639 37.24 -12.25 27.56
N GLU A 640 37.49 -13.44 28.04
CA GLU A 640 38.73 -13.79 28.74
C GLU A 640 39.57 -14.76 27.91
N THR A 641 40.84 -14.78 28.18
CA THR A 641 41.72 -15.78 27.58
C THR A 641 41.58 -17.07 28.40
N PHE A 642 41.27 -18.16 27.73
CA PHE A 642 41.24 -19.46 28.39
C PHE A 642 42.64 -19.83 28.83
N ILE A 643 42.82 -19.96 30.14
CA ILE A 643 44.07 -20.45 30.70
C ILE A 643 43.82 -21.90 31.12
N PRO A 644 44.39 -22.88 30.40
CA PRO A 644 44.16 -24.28 30.72
C PRO A 644 44.83 -24.64 32.04
N VAL A 645 44.15 -25.39 32.85
CA VAL A 645 44.74 -25.99 34.08
C VAL A 645 45.72 -27.05 33.64
N GLU A 646 46.98 -26.85 33.92
CA GLU A 646 48.06 -27.78 33.56
C GLU A 646 48.14 -28.96 34.47
N LYS A 647 47.81 -28.76 35.75
CA LYS A 647 47.91 -29.77 36.80
C LYS A 647 46.89 -29.51 37.87
N ILE A 648 46.27 -30.54 38.37
CA ILE A 648 45.46 -30.54 39.57
C ILE A 648 46.13 -31.38 40.64
N GLU A 649 46.45 -30.80 41.77
CA GLU A 649 46.95 -31.51 42.92
C GLU A 649 45.85 -31.67 43.96
N LEU A 650 45.61 -32.91 44.39
CA LEU A 650 44.69 -33.16 45.47
C LEU A 650 45.50 -33.24 46.78
N ARG A 651 45.05 -32.52 47.81
CA ARG A 651 45.70 -32.44 49.10
C ARG A 651 44.72 -32.79 50.22
N PHE A 652 45.24 -33.35 51.32
CA PHE A 652 44.45 -33.47 52.54
C PHE A 652 44.07 -32.07 53.04
N ALA A 653 42.80 -31.82 53.25
CA ALA A 653 42.33 -30.49 53.71
C ALA A 653 42.84 -30.14 55.09
N SER A 654 43.15 -31.12 55.91
CA SER A 654 43.63 -30.97 57.35
C SER A 654 45.13 -30.66 57.45
N SER A 655 45.97 -31.20 56.57
CA SER A 655 47.41 -31.05 56.60
C SER A 655 48.01 -30.24 55.48
N GLY A 656 47.29 -30.11 54.37
CA GLY A 656 47.77 -29.47 53.14
C GLY A 656 48.74 -30.36 52.32
N GLU A 657 49.02 -31.61 52.75
CA GLU A 657 49.91 -32.52 52.08
C GLU A 657 49.27 -33.13 50.85
N LEU A 658 50.09 -33.41 49.82
CA LEU A 658 49.64 -34.10 48.60
C LEU A 658 49.08 -35.49 48.94
N LEU A 659 47.95 -35.81 48.30
CA LEU A 659 47.49 -37.21 48.33
C LEU A 659 48.53 -38.13 47.69
N PRO A 660 48.81 -39.27 48.31
CA PRO A 660 49.67 -40.29 47.68
C PRO A 660 49.03 -40.79 46.39
N GLU A 661 49.87 -41.18 45.42
CA GLU A 661 49.42 -41.76 44.14
C GLU A 661 48.83 -43.17 44.32
N ASP A 662 48.98 -43.76 45.47
CA ASP A 662 48.48 -45.10 45.83
C ASP A 662 47.14 -45.03 46.59
N VAL A 663 46.58 -46.21 46.84
CA VAL A 663 45.27 -46.38 47.51
C VAL A 663 45.36 -45.89 48.97
N ILE A 664 44.45 -45.00 49.35
CA ILE A 664 44.26 -44.57 50.75
C ILE A 664 43.37 -45.59 51.45
N THR A 665 43.89 -46.21 52.51
CA THR A 665 43.09 -47.15 53.29
C THR A 665 42.41 -46.41 54.48
N MET A 666 41.09 -46.54 54.54
CA MET A 666 40.24 -45.95 55.56
C MET A 666 39.48 -47.03 56.32
N ASN A 667 39.22 -46.79 57.63
CA ASN A 667 38.34 -47.65 58.38
C ASN A 667 36.87 -47.36 58.11
N LEU A 668 36.00 -48.26 58.41
CA LEU A 668 34.57 -48.07 58.25
C LEU A 668 34.12 -46.85 59.15
N ASN A 669 33.48 -45.89 58.53
CA ASN A 669 33.00 -44.61 59.05
C ASN A 669 34.06 -43.49 59.19
N ASP A 670 35.30 -43.66 58.74
CA ASP A 670 36.23 -42.57 58.58
C ASP A 670 35.76 -41.60 57.47
N LYS A 671 36.05 -40.34 57.67
CA LYS A 671 35.79 -39.29 56.70
C LYS A 671 37.09 -38.60 56.30
N LEU A 672 37.31 -38.54 55.02
CA LEU A 672 38.44 -37.83 54.40
C LEU A 672 37.94 -36.54 53.76
N GLN A 673 38.47 -35.44 54.15
CA GLN A 673 38.20 -34.14 53.50
C GLN A 673 39.39 -33.81 52.62
N LEU A 674 39.10 -33.55 51.31
CA LEU A 674 40.09 -33.22 50.31
C LEU A 674 39.92 -31.76 49.87
N SER A 675 41.03 -31.15 49.48
CA SER A 675 41.08 -29.88 48.76
C SER A 675 41.78 -30.07 47.42
N ALA A 676 41.31 -29.39 46.42
CA ALA A 676 41.95 -29.39 45.10
C ALA A 676 42.55 -28.02 44.81
N ILE A 677 43.79 -28.00 44.35
CA ILE A 677 44.50 -26.78 43.92
C ILE A 677 44.80 -26.93 42.43
N GLY A 678 44.27 -26.01 41.64
CA GLY A 678 44.57 -25.90 40.22
C GLY A 678 45.78 -24.99 39.98
N PHE A 679 46.65 -25.37 39.09
CA PHE A 679 47.80 -24.55 38.63
C PHE A 679 47.56 -24.07 37.25
N GLU A 680 47.73 -22.78 37.03
CA GLU A 680 47.62 -22.11 35.74
C GLU A 680 48.97 -21.95 35.06
N MET A 681 49.03 -22.08 33.75
CA MET A 681 50.21 -21.70 32.99
C MET A 681 50.28 -20.17 32.92
N VAL A 682 51.34 -19.56 33.40
CA VAL A 682 51.64 -18.16 33.23
C VAL A 682 52.59 -18.05 32.03
N PHE A 683 52.11 -17.53 30.92
CA PHE A 683 52.91 -17.21 29.74
C PHE A 683 53.53 -15.81 29.88
#